data_ec1ea35a22e6cb70ce940472fe445f46
#
_entry.id   ec1ea35a22e6cb70ce940472fe445f46
#
_cell.length_a   1.000
_cell.length_b   1.000
_cell.length_c   1.000
_cell.angle_alpha   90.00
_cell.angle_beta   90.00
_cell.angle_gamma   90.00
#
_symmetry.space_group_name_H-M   'P 1'
#
loop_
_entity.id
_entity.type
_entity.pdbx_description
1 polymer ?
#
loop_
_entity_poly.entity_id
_entity_poly.type
_entity_poly.pdbx_seq_one_letter_code
_entity_poly.pdbx_strand_id
1 'polypeptide(L)'
;MLCRTFAKSLNRNELYRLEESCSQLISICNSKSLKEGVCVHSPIIKLGLHGNLYLSNNLLTLYAKRFGLKQARNLFDEMPDRDVVSWTTMQAAYVRNRSYNEAFELFDLMLTLGHCPNEFTLSNLIRSCSETGELELGSCVHGYVIKGGFESKPVLGCTLIDLYAKCDCSEEAYDVFKNIDDVDTVTWTVMISSLVQAQKWDEALQLYVTMMDSRVTPNEFTFTKLLATTNFLGLKYGKLLHSHMITLGVNLNVVLKTALVDMYSRYQELEDAMKVANQTPEKDVFLWTSIISCFNQNLKVKEAIAAFQEMRVSGILPNSFTYSSVISACTSIPSLKLGKQIHLQVILAGLEADVCAGSALINMYMKCSNFMDDALKVFRTITSPSVICWTSLISGLAEHGCEQDCYRYFLDMQAAGVQPNSFTLSSILGASSLAKSHNQTSMFHGYILKMRAHHDIVVGNALVDAYARSGNVDDACRVIRTMNHRDAITYTSLATRLNQMGDHELALKTIDSMRADNIEMDEISLTSLVSALTGLGIVETGKQLHCYALKYGLDNTRSVKNSLMDLYGKVGCLKDASKAFEEIIEPDIVSWNGMISILALNGHISAALSTFDNMRLAGLEPDSITFLSILSACSQGSLVDFGMNYFHSMKATHNIEPELDHYVSIVDLLGRVGQLEKAMEIVESMPYEADAKIYKTLLKACKFHGNMQLGEDVARRGLQLNPYDSSFYLLLANLYDGYNRHDLSAKTRKLMQDRGVRKSTSQSWLELRSKIHLFVTGDRSHHQINDIQEKLEFLRAEFKSRGFLYHEDENSSHHSEKLALAFGLVNMPPTAVVRIMKNISICRECHDFILLVTKVVEMEIIVRDGSRLHVFKNGSCSCSHFS
;
A
#
# COMPACT_ATOMS: atom_id res chain seq x y z
N MET A 1 30.88 -69.14 -14.26
CA MET A 1 30.99 -70.46 -13.54
C MET A 1 32.11 -70.47 -12.49
N LEU A 2 33.34 -70.14 -12.84
CA LEU A 2 34.51 -70.15 -11.92
C LEU A 2 34.32 -69.34 -10.60
N CYS A 3 33.71 -68.11 -10.63
CA CYS A 3 33.48 -67.34 -9.42
C CYS A 3 32.39 -67.90 -8.48
N ARG A 4 31.39 -68.60 -9.00
CA ARG A 4 30.37 -69.30 -8.19
C ARG A 4 30.95 -70.53 -7.48
N THR A 5 31.90 -71.26 -8.10
CA THR A 5 32.65 -72.37 -7.51
C THR A 5 33.60 -71.89 -6.43
N PHE A 6 34.25 -70.71 -6.65
CA PHE A 6 35.13 -70.09 -5.65
C PHE A 6 34.36 -69.65 -4.37
N ALA A 7 33.17 -69.00 -4.52
CA ALA A 7 32.36 -68.60 -3.34
C ALA A 7 31.84 -69.83 -2.56
N LYS A 8 31.63 -70.95 -3.17
CA LYS A 8 31.23 -72.22 -2.50
C LYS A 8 32.42 -72.94 -1.81
N SER A 9 33.65 -72.59 -2.13
CA SER A 9 34.83 -73.16 -1.48
C SER A 9 35.35 -72.34 -0.27
N LEU A 10 34.85 -71.14 -0.07
CA LEU A 10 35.18 -70.28 1.10
C LEU A 10 34.52 -70.75 2.38
N ASN A 11 35.28 -70.69 3.46
CA ASN A 11 34.78 -71.04 4.77
C ASN A 11 33.87 -69.87 5.29
N ARG A 12 33.01 -70.10 6.29
CA ARG A 12 31.99 -69.18 6.74
C ARG A 12 32.56 -67.83 7.21
N ASN A 13 33.80 -67.80 7.74
CA ASN A 13 34.50 -66.62 8.21
C ASN A 13 35.07 -65.78 7.01
N GLU A 14 35.54 -66.41 5.96
CA GLU A 14 35.99 -65.75 4.73
C GLU A 14 34.84 -65.13 3.96
N LEU A 15 33.70 -65.83 3.90
CA LEU A 15 32.47 -65.28 3.28
C LEU A 15 31.97 -64.05 4.03
N TYR A 16 31.94 -64.09 5.35
CA TYR A 16 31.56 -62.98 6.19
C TYR A 16 32.44 -61.73 5.98
N ARG A 17 33.77 -61.93 5.95
CA ARG A 17 34.74 -60.86 5.67
C ARG A 17 34.55 -60.23 4.28
N LEU A 18 34.21 -61.02 3.28
CA LEU A 18 33.93 -60.59 1.94
C LEU A 18 32.60 -59.79 1.85
N GLU A 19 31.57 -60.21 2.56
CA GLU A 19 30.31 -59.53 2.70
C GLU A 19 30.52 -58.16 3.39
N GLU A 20 31.27 -58.16 4.50
CA GLU A 20 31.59 -56.93 5.22
C GLU A 20 32.42 -55.93 4.36
N SER A 21 33.40 -56.44 3.63
CA SER A 21 34.18 -55.62 2.71
C SER A 21 33.36 -55.04 1.56
N CYS A 22 32.41 -55.80 0.98
CA CYS A 22 31.47 -55.32 -0.02
C CYS A 22 30.55 -54.27 0.55
N SER A 23 30.05 -54.46 1.76
CA SER A 23 29.18 -53.49 2.47
C SER A 23 29.91 -52.18 2.74
N GLN A 24 31.16 -52.22 3.22
CA GLN A 24 31.97 -51.05 3.45
C GLN A 24 32.22 -50.28 2.13
N LEU A 25 32.50 -50.96 1.04
CA LEU A 25 32.69 -50.37 -0.29
C LEU A 25 31.40 -49.72 -0.78
N ILE A 26 30.23 -50.32 -0.63
CA ILE A 26 28.93 -49.71 -0.98
C ILE A 26 28.70 -48.44 -0.13
N SER A 27 29.02 -48.49 1.16
CA SER A 27 28.90 -47.35 2.07
C SER A 27 29.80 -46.17 1.62
N ILE A 28 31.04 -46.46 1.20
CA ILE A 28 31.97 -45.44 0.65
C ILE A 28 31.45 -44.88 -0.66
N CYS A 29 30.90 -45.72 -1.54
CA CYS A 29 30.31 -45.28 -2.81
C CYS A 29 29.06 -44.44 -2.62
N ASN A 30 28.27 -44.69 -1.57
CA ASN A 30 27.14 -43.82 -1.19
C ASN A 30 27.57 -42.38 -0.88
N SER A 31 28.82 -42.17 -0.49
CA SER A 31 29.36 -40.86 -0.09
C SER A 31 30.15 -40.13 -1.19
N LYS A 32 30.76 -40.81 -2.19
CA LYS A 32 31.79 -40.21 -3.03
C LYS A 32 31.56 -40.13 -4.56
N SER A 33 31.12 -41.17 -5.29
CA SER A 33 31.12 -41.08 -6.76
C SER A 33 30.22 -42.08 -7.47
N LEU A 34 29.60 -41.63 -8.60
CA LEU A 34 28.63 -42.40 -9.42
C LEU A 34 29.24 -43.61 -10.12
N LYS A 35 30.49 -43.49 -10.64
CA LYS A 35 31.12 -44.53 -11.45
C LYS A 35 31.61 -45.74 -10.64
N GLU A 36 31.93 -45.53 -9.37
CA GLU A 36 32.46 -46.57 -8.49
C GLU A 36 31.38 -47.56 -7.99
N GLY A 37 30.13 -47.10 -7.89
CA GLY A 37 29.01 -47.93 -7.44
C GLY A 37 28.69 -49.10 -8.39
N VAL A 38 28.73 -48.89 -9.71
CA VAL A 38 28.53 -49.94 -10.70
C VAL A 38 29.68 -50.97 -10.64
N CYS A 39 30.87 -50.50 -10.31
CA CYS A 39 32.04 -51.40 -10.18
C CYS A 39 31.89 -52.37 -9.00
N VAL A 40 31.11 -52.04 -7.96
CA VAL A 40 30.88 -52.92 -6.83
C VAL A 40 29.78 -53.96 -7.10
N HIS A 41 28.75 -53.61 -7.88
CA HIS A 41 27.64 -54.50 -8.20
C HIS A 41 28.09 -55.74 -9.05
N SER A 42 28.94 -55.51 -10.05
CA SER A 42 29.44 -56.61 -10.90
C SER A 42 30.19 -57.70 -10.10
N PRO A 43 31.14 -57.40 -9.20
CA PRO A 43 31.73 -58.40 -8.27
C PRO A 43 30.72 -59.18 -7.42
N ILE A 44 29.71 -58.50 -6.88
CA ILE A 44 28.67 -59.14 -6.04
C ILE A 44 27.93 -60.19 -6.85
N ILE A 45 27.53 -59.90 -8.08
CA ILE A 45 26.90 -60.86 -9.01
C ILE A 45 27.85 -62.03 -9.30
N LYS A 46 29.10 -61.71 -9.67
CA LYS A 46 30.11 -62.72 -10.05
C LYS A 46 30.43 -63.69 -8.90
N LEU A 47 30.47 -63.20 -7.68
CA LEU A 47 30.74 -63.97 -6.47
C LEU A 47 29.47 -64.77 -6.02
N GLY A 48 28.32 -64.52 -6.60
CA GLY A 48 27.08 -65.19 -6.21
C GLY A 48 26.45 -64.70 -4.92
N LEU A 49 26.87 -63.50 -4.46
CA LEU A 49 26.38 -62.89 -3.22
C LEU A 49 25.07 -62.09 -3.41
N HIS A 50 24.49 -62.14 -4.61
CA HIS A 50 23.21 -61.45 -4.92
C HIS A 50 22.00 -61.98 -4.15
N GLY A 51 22.11 -63.17 -3.50
CA GLY A 51 21.07 -63.66 -2.58
C GLY A 51 21.22 -63.17 -1.15
N ASN A 52 22.28 -62.41 -0.81
CA ASN A 52 22.41 -61.79 0.51
C ASN A 52 21.53 -60.54 0.61
N LEU A 53 20.48 -60.63 1.42
CA LEU A 53 19.50 -59.56 1.62
C LEU A 53 20.14 -58.24 2.07
N TYR A 54 21.12 -58.31 2.99
CA TYR A 54 21.78 -57.10 3.50
C TYR A 54 22.59 -56.36 2.40
N LEU A 55 23.33 -57.08 1.58
CA LEU A 55 24.05 -56.48 0.45
C LEU A 55 23.10 -55.96 -0.64
N SER A 56 22.03 -56.70 -0.92
CA SER A 56 21.01 -56.30 -1.89
C SER A 56 20.26 -55.03 -1.45
N ASN A 57 19.92 -54.89 -0.16
CA ASN A 57 19.31 -53.66 0.38
C ASN A 57 20.27 -52.45 0.36
N ASN A 58 21.56 -52.69 0.63
CA ASN A 58 22.57 -51.63 0.52
C ASN A 58 22.75 -51.19 -0.95
N LEU A 59 22.78 -52.12 -1.91
CA LEU A 59 22.80 -51.82 -3.35
C LEU A 59 21.52 -51.11 -3.78
N LEU A 60 20.36 -51.55 -3.34
CA LEU A 60 19.08 -50.89 -3.63
C LEU A 60 19.09 -49.44 -3.15
N THR A 61 19.62 -49.18 -1.95
CA THR A 61 19.79 -47.84 -1.42
C THR A 61 20.73 -46.99 -2.28
N LEU A 62 21.85 -47.55 -2.76
CA LEU A 62 22.79 -46.86 -3.67
C LEU A 62 22.12 -46.51 -5.02
N TYR A 63 21.42 -47.47 -5.61
CA TYR A 63 20.73 -47.26 -6.90
C TYR A 63 19.60 -46.22 -6.75
N ALA A 64 18.83 -46.29 -5.69
CA ALA A 64 17.77 -45.35 -5.41
C ALA A 64 18.29 -43.88 -5.19
N LYS A 65 19.48 -43.74 -4.63
CA LYS A 65 20.07 -42.41 -4.37
C LYS A 65 20.83 -41.82 -5.58
N ARG A 66 21.43 -42.62 -6.41
CA ARG A 66 22.43 -42.20 -7.38
C ARG A 66 22.12 -42.47 -8.84
N PHE A 67 21.45 -43.58 -9.18
CA PHE A 67 21.24 -44.06 -10.53
C PHE A 67 19.85 -43.84 -11.11
N GLY A 68 18.93 -43.53 -10.26
CA GLY A 68 17.55 -43.22 -10.63
C GLY A 68 16.59 -44.36 -10.38
N LEU A 69 15.31 -44.00 -10.42
CA LEU A 69 14.19 -44.83 -9.98
C LEU A 69 14.03 -46.11 -10.78
N LYS A 70 14.22 -46.04 -12.12
CA LYS A 70 14.05 -47.19 -13.03
C LYS A 70 15.07 -48.30 -12.75
N GLN A 71 16.33 -47.92 -12.49
CA GLN A 71 17.39 -48.89 -12.20
C GLN A 71 17.22 -49.52 -10.83
N ALA A 72 16.79 -48.71 -9.83
CA ALA A 72 16.45 -49.22 -8.50
C ALA A 72 15.27 -50.21 -8.55
N ARG A 73 14.24 -49.91 -9.38
CA ARG A 73 13.09 -50.81 -9.56
C ARG A 73 13.50 -52.14 -10.20
N ASN A 74 14.31 -52.11 -11.25
CA ASN A 74 14.81 -53.32 -11.88
C ASN A 74 15.59 -54.19 -10.89
N LEU A 75 16.47 -53.60 -10.06
CA LEU A 75 17.20 -54.35 -9.04
C LEU A 75 16.25 -54.91 -7.99
N PHE A 76 15.24 -54.19 -7.57
CA PHE A 76 14.23 -54.65 -6.62
C PHE A 76 13.44 -55.85 -7.16
N ASP A 77 13.05 -55.79 -8.43
CA ASP A 77 12.29 -56.87 -9.09
C ASP A 77 13.16 -58.12 -9.32
N GLU A 78 14.47 -57.98 -9.48
CA GLU A 78 15.42 -59.10 -9.65
C GLU A 78 15.81 -59.75 -8.27
N MET A 79 15.49 -59.13 -7.12
CA MET A 79 15.80 -59.68 -5.82
C MET A 79 14.97 -60.96 -5.57
N PRO A 80 15.64 -62.14 -5.26
CA PRO A 80 14.92 -63.40 -5.02
C PRO A 80 14.07 -63.34 -3.77
N ASP A 81 14.58 -62.78 -2.69
CA ASP A 81 13.89 -62.57 -1.42
C ASP A 81 13.82 -61.07 -1.10
N ARG A 82 12.70 -60.63 -0.58
CA ARG A 82 12.47 -59.22 -0.20
C ARG A 82 11.96 -59.21 1.24
N ASP A 83 12.65 -58.42 2.06
CA ASP A 83 12.21 -58.13 3.43
C ASP A 83 11.54 -56.77 3.55
N VAL A 84 11.06 -56.42 4.73
CA VAL A 84 10.44 -55.10 5.01
C VAL A 84 11.37 -53.94 4.67
N VAL A 85 12.70 -54.14 4.82
CA VAL A 85 13.69 -53.10 4.50
C VAL A 85 13.78 -52.86 2.99
N SER A 86 13.75 -53.94 2.18
CA SER A 86 13.73 -53.81 0.70
C SER A 86 12.51 -52.99 0.23
N TRP A 87 11.31 -53.36 0.74
CA TRP A 87 10.06 -52.67 0.43
C TRP A 87 10.08 -51.22 0.85
N THR A 88 10.50 -50.89 2.10
CA THR A 88 10.60 -49.54 2.63
C THR A 88 11.60 -48.69 1.87
N THR A 89 12.75 -49.29 1.49
CA THR A 89 13.79 -48.56 0.70
C THR A 89 13.28 -48.17 -0.67
N MET A 90 12.58 -49.08 -1.35
CA MET A 90 12.02 -48.79 -2.67
C MET A 90 10.88 -47.75 -2.60
N GLN A 91 10.02 -47.86 -1.59
CA GLN A 91 8.97 -46.91 -1.31
C GLN A 91 9.54 -45.51 -1.03
N ALA A 92 10.58 -45.41 -0.17
CA ALA A 92 11.27 -44.14 0.08
C ALA A 92 11.92 -43.55 -1.17
N ALA A 93 12.34 -44.41 -2.11
CA ALA A 93 12.84 -43.95 -3.41
C ALA A 93 11.74 -43.30 -4.25
N TYR A 94 10.55 -43.89 -4.31
CA TYR A 94 9.39 -43.33 -4.99
C TYR A 94 8.97 -42.00 -4.38
N VAL A 95 8.82 -41.92 -3.05
CA VAL A 95 8.46 -40.66 -2.34
C VAL A 95 9.48 -39.56 -2.60
N ARG A 96 10.76 -39.86 -2.56
CA ARG A 96 11.82 -38.89 -2.84
C ARG A 96 11.78 -38.33 -4.27
N ASN A 97 11.37 -39.16 -5.24
CA ASN A 97 11.21 -38.75 -6.64
C ASN A 97 9.81 -38.22 -6.96
N ARG A 98 8.97 -37.96 -5.95
CA ARG A 98 7.60 -37.44 -6.09
C ARG A 98 6.65 -38.33 -6.90
N SER A 99 6.95 -39.63 -6.97
CA SER A 99 6.13 -40.66 -7.61
C SER A 99 5.22 -41.29 -6.53
N TYR A 100 4.26 -40.53 -6.04
CA TYR A 100 3.48 -40.93 -4.85
C TYR A 100 2.52 -42.09 -5.12
N ASN A 101 1.88 -42.12 -6.30
CA ASN A 101 0.97 -43.23 -6.66
C ASN A 101 1.69 -44.56 -6.70
N GLU A 102 2.89 -44.62 -7.26
CA GLU A 102 3.69 -45.81 -7.31
C GLU A 102 4.15 -46.28 -5.91
N ALA A 103 4.28 -45.34 -4.96
CA ALA A 103 4.56 -45.68 -3.56
C ALA A 103 3.39 -46.37 -2.88
N PHE A 104 2.14 -45.98 -3.19
CA PHE A 104 0.93 -46.65 -2.71
C PHE A 104 0.73 -48.01 -3.39
N GLU A 105 0.90 -48.10 -4.73
CA GLU A 105 0.84 -49.39 -5.45
C GLU A 105 1.85 -50.41 -4.89
N LEU A 106 3.06 -49.92 -4.55
CA LEU A 106 4.09 -50.76 -3.95
C LEU A 106 3.68 -51.25 -2.54
N PHE A 107 2.98 -50.39 -1.78
CA PHE A 107 2.45 -50.78 -0.47
C PHE A 107 1.36 -51.81 -0.58
N ASP A 108 0.42 -51.65 -1.50
CA ASP A 108 -0.64 -52.65 -1.74
C ASP A 108 -0.05 -53.99 -2.16
N LEU A 109 0.98 -54.00 -2.99
CA LEU A 109 1.69 -55.21 -3.39
C LEU A 109 2.40 -55.86 -2.20
N MET A 110 3.01 -55.05 -1.31
CA MET A 110 3.64 -55.55 -0.06
C MET A 110 2.63 -56.27 0.83
N LEU A 111 1.43 -55.66 0.99
CA LEU A 111 0.36 -56.27 1.81
C LEU A 111 -0.20 -57.55 1.17
N THR A 112 -0.41 -57.54 -0.17
CA THR A 112 -0.92 -58.72 -0.88
C THR A 112 0.02 -59.92 -0.81
N LEU A 113 1.33 -59.66 -0.74
CA LEU A 113 2.36 -60.67 -0.53
C LEU A 113 2.55 -61.10 0.93
N GLY A 114 1.76 -60.57 1.86
CA GLY A 114 1.75 -60.93 3.26
C GLY A 114 2.86 -60.33 4.12
N HIS A 115 3.55 -59.30 3.64
CA HIS A 115 4.56 -58.59 4.42
C HIS A 115 3.92 -57.49 5.29
N CYS A 116 4.22 -57.52 6.61
CA CYS A 116 3.74 -56.49 7.52
C CYS A 116 4.55 -55.19 7.40
N PRO A 117 3.90 -54.02 7.24
CA PRO A 117 4.60 -52.73 7.22
C PRO A 117 5.16 -52.41 8.60
N ASN A 118 6.27 -51.69 8.62
CA ASN A 118 6.86 -51.12 9.82
C ASN A 118 6.60 -49.60 9.92
N GLU A 119 7.04 -48.99 11.01
CA GLU A 119 6.89 -47.53 11.21
C GLU A 119 7.44 -46.67 10.08
N PHE A 120 8.55 -47.06 9.44
CA PHE A 120 9.14 -46.33 8.33
C PHE A 120 8.34 -46.45 7.02
N THR A 121 7.72 -47.63 6.76
CA THR A 121 6.83 -47.86 5.66
C THR A 121 5.62 -46.93 5.75
N LEU A 122 4.97 -46.90 6.92
CA LEU A 122 3.81 -46.02 7.16
C LEU A 122 4.18 -44.54 7.13
N SER A 123 5.35 -44.16 7.67
CA SER A 123 5.88 -42.80 7.61
C SER A 123 6.06 -42.32 6.16
N ASN A 124 6.55 -43.17 5.24
CA ASN A 124 6.69 -42.81 3.83
C ASN A 124 5.32 -42.55 3.17
N LEU A 125 4.28 -43.35 3.48
CA LEU A 125 2.92 -43.11 2.97
C LEU A 125 2.31 -41.81 3.51
N ILE A 126 2.41 -41.58 4.81
CA ILE A 126 1.92 -40.36 5.45
C ILE A 126 2.60 -39.16 4.81
N ARG A 127 3.91 -39.24 4.57
CA ARG A 127 4.67 -38.18 3.89
C ARG A 127 4.19 -37.96 2.45
N SER A 128 3.82 -39.03 1.75
CA SER A 128 3.21 -38.92 0.41
C SER A 128 1.91 -38.11 0.45
N CYS A 129 1.02 -38.42 1.38
CA CYS A 129 -0.24 -37.71 1.61
C CYS A 129 0.01 -36.23 2.02
N SER A 130 1.02 -36.00 2.87
CA SER A 130 1.42 -34.66 3.32
C SER A 130 1.92 -33.77 2.14
N GLU A 131 2.64 -34.34 1.17
CA GLU A 131 3.14 -33.60 0.00
C GLU A 131 2.07 -33.39 -1.09
N THR A 132 1.07 -34.29 -1.19
CA THR A 132 -0.06 -34.16 -2.13
C THR A 132 -1.23 -33.38 -1.56
N GLY A 133 -1.32 -33.20 -0.25
CA GLY A 133 -2.43 -32.55 0.43
C GLY A 133 -3.69 -33.43 0.52
N GLU A 134 -3.53 -34.77 0.37
CA GLU A 134 -4.66 -35.74 0.40
C GLU A 134 -5.01 -36.17 1.82
N LEU A 135 -5.83 -35.37 2.51
CA LEU A 135 -6.23 -35.59 3.90
C LEU A 135 -6.98 -36.91 4.09
N GLU A 136 -7.91 -37.25 3.17
CA GLU A 136 -8.74 -38.47 3.30
C GLU A 136 -7.86 -39.71 3.30
N LEU A 137 -6.93 -39.79 2.35
CA LEU A 137 -6.00 -40.92 2.26
C LEU A 137 -5.05 -40.97 3.46
N GLY A 138 -4.58 -39.82 3.91
CA GLY A 138 -3.76 -39.67 5.11
C GLY A 138 -4.47 -40.12 6.36
N SER A 139 -5.76 -39.84 6.51
CA SER A 139 -6.60 -40.29 7.63
C SER A 139 -6.81 -41.82 7.59
N CYS A 140 -6.92 -42.41 6.41
CA CYS A 140 -6.98 -43.88 6.26
C CYS A 140 -5.68 -44.55 6.74
N VAL A 141 -4.52 -43.99 6.38
CA VAL A 141 -3.22 -44.49 6.85
C VAL A 141 -3.06 -44.28 8.35
N HIS A 142 -3.55 -43.14 8.90
CA HIS A 142 -3.58 -42.91 10.35
C HIS A 142 -4.43 -43.99 11.05
N GLY A 143 -5.61 -44.33 10.53
CA GLY A 143 -6.42 -45.43 11.04
C GLY A 143 -5.67 -46.80 11.02
N TYR A 144 -4.79 -47.01 10.04
CA TYR A 144 -3.93 -48.21 10.01
C TYR A 144 -2.82 -48.14 11.07
N VAL A 145 -2.25 -46.97 11.35
CA VAL A 145 -1.27 -46.73 12.44
C VAL A 145 -1.88 -47.09 13.79
N ILE A 146 -3.13 -46.66 14.04
CA ILE A 146 -3.87 -46.94 15.28
C ILE A 146 -4.12 -48.46 15.42
N LYS A 147 -4.67 -49.09 14.38
CA LYS A 147 -4.92 -50.53 14.38
C LYS A 147 -3.67 -51.38 14.57
N GLY A 148 -2.54 -50.91 14.08
CA GLY A 148 -1.24 -51.58 14.20
C GLY A 148 -0.54 -51.35 15.56
N GLY A 149 -1.07 -50.52 16.43
CA GLY A 149 -0.47 -50.19 17.74
C GLY A 149 0.80 -49.31 17.62
N PHE A 150 0.90 -48.50 16.60
CA PHE A 150 2.07 -47.65 16.38
C PHE A 150 1.87 -46.18 16.84
N GLU A 151 0.77 -45.90 17.56
CA GLU A 151 0.36 -44.53 17.94
C GLU A 151 1.41 -43.79 18.77
N SER A 152 2.08 -44.47 19.67
CA SER A 152 3.05 -43.87 20.57
C SER A 152 4.45 -43.67 19.96
N LYS A 153 4.64 -44.04 18.68
CA LYS A 153 5.96 -43.96 18.02
C LYS A 153 6.28 -42.52 17.56
N PRO A 154 7.35 -41.89 18.08
CA PRO A 154 7.67 -40.50 17.77
C PRO A 154 7.85 -40.22 16.26
N VAL A 155 8.45 -41.16 15.51
CA VAL A 155 8.68 -41.02 14.07
C VAL A 155 7.36 -40.90 13.29
N LEU A 156 6.36 -41.73 13.61
CA LEU A 156 5.03 -41.65 12.99
C LEU A 156 4.25 -40.45 13.49
N GLY A 157 4.35 -40.14 14.78
CA GLY A 157 3.74 -38.94 15.33
C GLY A 157 4.22 -37.66 14.65
N CYS A 158 5.52 -37.49 14.45
CA CYS A 158 6.07 -36.35 13.70
C CYS A 158 5.51 -36.22 12.27
N THR A 159 5.40 -37.34 11.54
CA THR A 159 4.90 -37.34 10.17
C THR A 159 3.39 -37.12 10.10
N LEU A 160 2.61 -37.60 11.07
CA LEU A 160 1.18 -37.31 11.19
C LEU A 160 0.91 -35.84 11.55
N ILE A 161 1.68 -35.29 12.48
CA ILE A 161 1.61 -33.86 12.82
C ILE A 161 1.88 -33.00 11.57
N ASP A 162 2.92 -33.31 10.77
CA ASP A 162 3.22 -32.62 9.54
C ASP A 162 2.10 -32.71 8.49
N LEU A 163 1.49 -33.94 8.37
CA LEU A 163 0.34 -34.14 7.48
C LEU A 163 -0.83 -33.23 7.86
N TYR A 164 -1.28 -33.32 9.13
CA TYR A 164 -2.42 -32.56 9.60
C TYR A 164 -2.17 -31.06 9.57
N ALA A 165 -0.93 -30.62 9.85
CA ALA A 165 -0.52 -29.24 9.75
C ALA A 165 -0.63 -28.69 8.33
N LYS A 166 -0.16 -29.45 7.33
CA LYS A 166 -0.23 -29.04 5.91
C LYS A 166 -1.65 -29.06 5.34
N CYS A 167 -2.55 -29.81 5.98
CA CYS A 167 -3.97 -29.86 5.65
C CYS A 167 -4.83 -28.89 6.49
N ASP A 168 -4.24 -27.95 7.19
CA ASP A 168 -4.91 -26.94 8.06
C ASP A 168 -5.74 -27.54 9.22
N CYS A 169 -5.45 -28.80 9.61
CA CYS A 169 -6.10 -29.56 10.68
C CYS A 169 -5.26 -29.52 11.96
N SER A 170 -5.11 -28.34 12.57
CA SER A 170 -4.22 -28.17 13.73
C SER A 170 -4.70 -28.84 15.02
N GLU A 171 -6.01 -29.08 15.16
CA GLU A 171 -6.57 -29.77 16.33
C GLU A 171 -6.24 -31.26 16.33
N GLU A 172 -6.37 -31.91 15.18
CA GLU A 172 -6.00 -33.30 14.96
C GLU A 172 -4.49 -33.51 15.14
N ALA A 173 -3.67 -32.54 14.67
CA ALA A 173 -2.22 -32.54 14.90
C ALA A 173 -1.89 -32.50 16.39
N TYR A 174 -2.62 -31.70 17.17
CA TYR A 174 -2.42 -31.59 18.62
C TYR A 174 -2.88 -32.84 19.36
N ASP A 175 -3.95 -33.52 18.92
CA ASP A 175 -4.41 -34.78 19.49
C ASP A 175 -3.41 -35.92 19.23
N VAL A 176 -2.81 -35.98 18.04
CA VAL A 176 -1.70 -36.93 17.77
C VAL A 176 -0.52 -36.62 18.69
N PHE A 177 -0.16 -35.36 18.89
CA PHE A 177 0.95 -34.95 19.76
C PHE A 177 0.73 -35.43 21.22
N LYS A 178 -0.47 -35.34 21.76
CA LYS A 178 -0.81 -35.76 23.13
C LYS A 178 -0.66 -37.27 23.35
N ASN A 179 -0.83 -38.08 22.30
CA ASN A 179 -0.81 -39.52 22.38
C ASN A 179 0.60 -40.14 22.28
N ILE A 180 1.64 -39.34 22.15
CA ILE A 180 3.04 -39.76 22.09
C ILE A 180 3.59 -39.83 23.50
N ASP A 181 4.03 -41.02 23.95
CA ASP A 181 4.46 -41.28 25.35
C ASP A 181 5.78 -40.58 25.71
N ASP A 182 6.76 -40.54 24.81
CA ASP A 182 8.10 -40.00 25.07
C ASP A 182 8.45 -38.97 24.00
N VAL A 183 7.99 -37.73 24.23
CA VAL A 183 8.10 -36.63 23.25
C VAL A 183 9.52 -36.09 23.26
N ASP A 184 10.25 -36.30 22.17
CA ASP A 184 11.58 -35.79 21.97
C ASP A 184 11.60 -34.32 21.45
N THR A 185 12.77 -33.69 21.44
CA THR A 185 12.96 -32.31 20.96
C THR A 185 12.45 -32.10 19.51
N VAL A 186 12.52 -33.16 18.67
CA VAL A 186 12.10 -33.08 17.26
C VAL A 186 10.58 -32.99 17.20
N THR A 187 9.87 -33.83 17.94
CA THR A 187 8.40 -33.84 17.99
C THR A 187 7.85 -32.52 18.53
N TRP A 188 8.42 -31.98 19.61
CA TRP A 188 8.08 -30.65 20.10
C TRP A 188 8.27 -29.59 19.02
N THR A 189 9.41 -29.61 18.32
CA THR A 189 9.74 -28.63 17.27
C THR A 189 8.77 -28.72 16.08
N VAL A 190 8.37 -29.94 15.69
CA VAL A 190 7.42 -30.15 14.61
C VAL A 190 6.05 -29.58 15.00
N MET A 191 5.58 -29.83 16.23
CA MET A 191 4.29 -29.32 16.70
C MET A 191 4.30 -27.80 16.81
N ILE A 192 5.37 -27.19 17.36
CA ILE A 192 5.54 -25.73 17.35
C ILE A 192 5.52 -25.20 15.92
N SER A 193 6.22 -25.84 14.98
CA SER A 193 6.23 -25.45 13.57
C SER A 193 4.84 -25.53 12.93
N SER A 194 4.06 -26.56 13.29
CA SER A 194 2.67 -26.73 12.85
C SER A 194 1.78 -25.57 13.29
N LEU A 195 1.83 -25.21 14.57
CA LEU A 195 1.08 -24.07 15.11
C LEU A 195 1.50 -22.73 14.48
N VAL A 196 2.81 -22.56 14.22
CA VAL A 196 3.33 -21.38 13.52
C VAL A 196 2.77 -21.30 12.09
N GLN A 197 2.70 -22.42 11.36
CA GLN A 197 2.11 -22.47 10.02
C GLN A 197 0.60 -22.20 10.03
N ALA A 198 -0.11 -22.69 11.04
CA ALA A 198 -1.53 -22.44 11.25
C ALA A 198 -1.84 -21.02 11.78
N GLN A 199 -0.84 -20.14 11.89
CA GLN A 199 -0.95 -18.79 12.44
C GLN A 199 -1.49 -18.70 13.88
N LYS A 200 -1.32 -19.75 14.66
CA LYS A 200 -1.68 -19.83 16.08
C LYS A 200 -0.48 -19.47 16.98
N TRP A 201 -0.08 -18.20 16.93
CA TRP A 201 1.17 -17.72 17.52
C TRP A 201 1.24 -17.87 19.03
N ASP A 202 0.14 -17.56 19.74
CA ASP A 202 0.06 -17.65 21.20
C ASP A 202 0.14 -19.09 21.68
N GLU A 203 -0.55 -20.01 20.98
CA GLU A 203 -0.49 -21.45 21.27
C GLU A 203 0.92 -22.02 21.06
N ALA A 204 1.62 -21.55 20.01
CA ALA A 204 3.01 -21.96 19.75
C ALA A 204 3.97 -21.55 20.88
N LEU A 205 3.82 -20.32 21.43
CA LEU A 205 4.59 -19.86 22.59
C LEU A 205 4.22 -20.61 23.86
N GLN A 206 2.93 -20.86 24.08
CA GLN A 206 2.48 -21.63 25.24
C GLN A 206 3.03 -23.05 25.21
N LEU A 207 3.04 -23.66 24.01
CA LEU A 207 3.63 -24.98 23.81
C LEU A 207 5.15 -24.97 24.07
N TYR A 208 5.85 -23.91 23.69
CA TYR A 208 7.25 -23.71 24.01
C TYR A 208 7.50 -23.65 25.52
N VAL A 209 6.65 -22.93 26.26
CA VAL A 209 6.76 -22.90 27.74
C VAL A 209 6.55 -24.30 28.33
N THR A 210 5.54 -25.03 27.84
CA THR A 210 5.28 -26.42 28.27
C THR A 210 6.46 -27.36 27.97
N MET A 211 7.13 -27.17 26.82
CA MET A 211 8.37 -27.91 26.48
C MET A 211 9.46 -27.64 27.52
N MET A 212 9.63 -26.39 27.94
CA MET A 212 10.60 -26.03 28.97
C MET A 212 10.26 -26.62 30.33
N ASP A 213 8.99 -26.63 30.74
CA ASP A 213 8.51 -27.21 31.98
C ASP A 213 8.73 -28.73 31.97
N SER A 214 8.63 -29.39 30.82
CA SER A 214 8.94 -30.79 30.61
C SER A 214 10.44 -31.14 30.63
N ARG A 215 11.31 -30.14 30.88
CA ARG A 215 12.77 -30.25 30.88
C ARG A 215 13.39 -30.74 29.56
N VAL A 216 12.67 -30.61 28.46
CA VAL A 216 13.19 -30.87 27.11
C VAL A 216 13.90 -29.62 26.61
N THR A 217 15.18 -29.73 26.28
CA THR A 217 15.97 -28.58 25.83
C THR A 217 15.64 -28.22 24.37
N PRO A 218 15.23 -26.98 24.08
CA PRO A 218 15.04 -26.53 22.72
C PRO A 218 16.37 -26.48 21.94
N ASN A 219 16.29 -26.78 20.65
CA ASN A 219 17.45 -26.70 19.76
C ASN A 219 17.35 -25.47 18.83
N GLU A 220 18.37 -25.30 17.99
CA GLU A 220 18.41 -24.19 17.03
C GLU A 220 17.20 -24.16 16.06
N PHE A 221 16.65 -25.31 15.71
CA PHE A 221 15.47 -25.38 14.84
C PHE A 221 14.22 -24.89 15.56
N THR A 222 14.03 -25.26 16.83
CA THR A 222 12.93 -24.76 17.66
C THR A 222 12.93 -23.24 17.72
N PHE A 223 14.08 -22.64 18.02
CA PHE A 223 14.19 -21.18 18.07
C PHE A 223 14.03 -20.50 16.72
N THR A 224 14.52 -21.10 15.63
CA THR A 224 14.30 -20.57 14.28
C THR A 224 12.81 -20.48 13.95
N LYS A 225 12.01 -21.48 14.35
CA LYS A 225 10.55 -21.48 14.15
C LYS A 225 9.86 -20.47 15.06
N LEU A 226 10.27 -20.35 16.31
CA LEU A 226 9.73 -19.37 17.24
C LEU A 226 10.05 -17.93 16.83
N LEU A 227 11.23 -17.65 16.26
CA LEU A 227 11.55 -16.33 15.73
C LEU A 227 10.61 -15.88 14.60
N ALA A 228 10.04 -16.82 13.84
CA ALA A 228 9.03 -16.48 12.85
C ALA A 228 7.73 -15.93 13.46
N THR A 229 7.38 -16.34 14.70
CA THR A 229 6.18 -15.84 15.40
C THR A 229 6.32 -14.38 15.81
N THR A 230 7.53 -13.88 15.95
CA THR A 230 7.79 -12.50 16.38
C THR A 230 7.22 -11.47 15.43
N ASN A 231 7.00 -11.83 14.16
CA ASN A 231 6.38 -10.96 13.16
C ASN A 231 5.01 -10.43 13.58
N PHE A 232 4.31 -11.18 14.43
CA PHE A 232 2.95 -10.87 14.90
C PHE A 232 2.94 -10.46 16.37
N LEU A 233 3.83 -11.05 17.17
CA LEU A 233 3.90 -10.84 18.62
C LEU A 233 4.77 -9.64 19.03
N GLY A 234 5.57 -9.12 18.11
CA GLY A 234 6.36 -7.92 18.29
C GLY A 234 7.79 -8.13 18.78
N LEU A 235 8.58 -7.06 18.69
CA LEU A 235 10.02 -7.03 19.00
C LEU A 235 10.35 -7.49 20.43
N LYS A 236 9.49 -7.19 21.40
CA LYS A 236 9.69 -7.55 22.81
C LYS A 236 9.88 -9.07 22.99
N TYR A 237 9.06 -9.84 22.31
CA TYR A 237 9.17 -11.32 22.33
C TYR A 237 10.42 -11.79 21.61
N GLY A 238 10.82 -11.16 20.51
CA GLY A 238 12.07 -11.47 19.83
C GLY A 238 13.30 -11.25 20.70
N LYS A 239 13.37 -10.13 21.40
CA LYS A 239 14.45 -9.82 22.36
C LYS A 239 14.45 -10.81 23.54
N LEU A 240 13.27 -11.24 24.01
CA LEU A 240 13.13 -12.25 25.05
C LEU A 240 13.64 -13.62 24.60
N LEU A 241 13.27 -14.07 23.39
CA LEU A 241 13.77 -15.33 22.82
C LEU A 241 15.28 -15.30 22.62
N HIS A 242 15.84 -14.20 22.10
CA HIS A 242 17.28 -14.04 21.95
C HIS A 242 18.02 -14.12 23.31
N SER A 243 17.51 -13.44 24.32
CA SER A 243 18.03 -13.48 25.68
C SER A 243 17.99 -14.93 26.24
N HIS A 244 16.90 -15.64 25.96
CA HIS A 244 16.75 -17.03 26.45
C HIS A 244 17.70 -18.01 25.74
N MET A 245 17.96 -17.81 24.41
CA MET A 245 18.98 -18.58 23.69
C MET A 245 20.35 -18.42 24.33
N ILE A 246 20.71 -17.20 24.73
CA ILE A 246 21.99 -16.90 25.39
C ILE A 246 22.06 -17.58 26.76
N THR A 247 20.99 -17.48 27.57
CA THR A 247 20.95 -18.07 28.91
C THR A 247 20.98 -19.58 28.90
N LEU A 248 20.39 -20.25 27.90
CA LEU A 248 20.45 -21.70 27.72
C LEU A 248 21.75 -22.17 27.07
N GLY A 249 22.64 -21.27 26.66
CA GLY A 249 23.90 -21.61 26.00
C GLY A 249 23.69 -22.29 24.63
N VAL A 250 22.59 -21.99 23.93
CA VAL A 250 22.33 -22.57 22.61
C VAL A 250 23.40 -22.11 21.63
N ASN A 251 23.98 -23.04 20.89
CA ASN A 251 24.97 -22.69 19.87
C ASN A 251 24.30 -21.88 18.75
N LEU A 252 24.67 -20.59 18.68
CA LEU A 252 24.17 -19.70 17.65
C LEU A 252 24.88 -20.03 16.32
N ASN A 253 24.40 -21.06 15.64
CA ASN A 253 24.89 -21.43 14.31
C ASN A 253 24.47 -20.35 13.27
N VAL A 254 25.01 -20.43 12.05
CA VAL A 254 24.76 -19.43 11.00
C VAL A 254 23.26 -19.29 10.68
N VAL A 255 22.51 -20.40 10.69
CA VAL A 255 21.06 -20.39 10.38
C VAL A 255 20.29 -19.61 11.45
N LEU A 256 20.59 -19.82 12.73
CA LEU A 256 19.92 -19.12 13.83
C LEU A 256 20.28 -17.63 13.85
N LYS A 257 21.55 -17.30 13.56
CA LYS A 257 22.00 -15.91 13.44
C LYS A 257 21.32 -15.20 12.25
N THR A 258 21.17 -15.89 11.13
CA THR A 258 20.41 -15.37 9.96
C THR A 258 18.97 -15.04 10.36
N ALA A 259 18.29 -15.94 11.08
CA ALA A 259 16.93 -15.70 11.57
C ALA A 259 16.84 -14.53 12.57
N LEU A 260 17.85 -14.35 13.43
CA LEU A 260 17.93 -13.21 14.34
C LEU A 260 18.18 -11.89 13.58
N VAL A 261 19.06 -11.88 12.57
CA VAL A 261 19.29 -10.71 11.72
C VAL A 261 18.01 -10.32 10.99
N ASP A 262 17.29 -11.29 10.43
CA ASP A 262 16.00 -11.05 9.77
C ASP A 262 14.95 -10.49 10.74
N MET A 263 14.87 -11.03 11.96
CA MET A 263 13.96 -10.54 13.00
C MET A 263 14.27 -9.09 13.36
N TYR A 264 15.51 -8.77 13.73
CA TYR A 264 15.89 -7.39 14.09
C TYR A 264 15.72 -6.41 12.92
N SER A 265 16.00 -6.85 11.69
CA SER A 265 15.82 -6.06 10.47
C SER A 265 14.40 -5.57 10.28
N ARG A 266 13.42 -6.44 10.47
CA ARG A 266 11.99 -6.12 10.31
C ARG A 266 11.50 -5.06 11.30
N TYR A 267 12.12 -4.99 12.48
CA TYR A 267 11.78 -3.98 13.49
C TYR A 267 12.69 -2.75 13.45
N GLN A 268 13.46 -2.60 12.36
CA GLN A 268 14.35 -1.45 12.15
C GLN A 268 15.46 -1.31 13.23
N GLU A 269 15.74 -2.39 13.98
CA GLU A 269 16.79 -2.47 14.99
C GLU A 269 18.14 -2.85 14.32
N LEU A 270 18.62 -1.97 13.46
CA LEU A 270 19.81 -2.22 12.65
C LEU A 270 21.06 -2.50 13.46
N GLU A 271 21.25 -1.79 14.59
CA GLU A 271 22.43 -1.98 15.43
C GLU A 271 22.50 -3.38 16.03
N ASP A 272 21.39 -3.89 16.52
CA ASP A 272 21.30 -5.22 17.09
C ASP A 272 21.45 -6.32 16.03
N ALA A 273 20.85 -6.11 14.84
CA ALA A 273 21.05 -6.99 13.69
C ALA A 273 22.54 -7.09 13.31
N MET A 274 23.23 -5.97 13.22
CA MET A 274 24.65 -5.94 12.87
C MET A 274 25.57 -6.48 13.96
N LYS A 275 25.24 -6.33 15.25
CA LYS A 275 25.97 -6.98 16.35
C LYS A 275 25.94 -8.50 16.19
N VAL A 276 24.76 -9.08 15.90
CA VAL A 276 24.61 -10.53 15.67
C VAL A 276 25.39 -10.98 14.43
N ALA A 277 25.28 -10.25 13.32
CA ALA A 277 25.98 -10.56 12.08
C ALA A 277 27.52 -10.51 12.23
N ASN A 278 28.06 -9.53 12.97
CA ASN A 278 29.48 -9.35 13.17
C ASN A 278 30.13 -10.39 14.13
N GLN A 279 29.31 -11.04 14.97
CA GLN A 279 29.76 -12.17 15.79
C GLN A 279 30.00 -13.45 14.98
N THR A 280 29.82 -13.44 13.65
CA THR A 280 30.01 -14.60 12.80
C THR A 280 31.28 -14.42 11.97
N PRO A 281 32.37 -15.17 12.26
CA PRO A 281 33.66 -15.02 11.55
C PRO A 281 33.55 -15.43 10.08
N GLU A 282 32.89 -16.54 9.81
CA GLU A 282 32.62 -17.05 8.46
C GLU A 282 31.16 -16.90 8.13
N LYS A 283 30.83 -15.89 7.31
CA LYS A 283 29.49 -15.64 6.85
C LYS A 283 29.25 -16.46 5.57
N ASP A 284 28.14 -17.17 5.49
CA ASP A 284 27.70 -17.86 4.28
C ASP A 284 26.86 -16.96 3.37
N VAL A 285 26.44 -17.48 2.22
CA VAL A 285 25.61 -16.75 1.24
C VAL A 285 24.29 -16.28 1.85
N PHE A 286 23.70 -17.07 2.75
CA PHE A 286 22.40 -16.75 3.35
C PHE A 286 22.52 -15.58 4.31
N LEU A 287 23.54 -15.60 5.20
CA LEU A 287 23.75 -14.51 6.15
C LEU A 287 24.13 -13.20 5.43
N TRP A 288 24.95 -13.25 4.38
CA TRP A 288 25.25 -12.07 3.57
C TRP A 288 23.99 -11.52 2.89
N THR A 289 23.15 -12.40 2.35
CA THR A 289 21.87 -11.98 1.73
C THR A 289 20.96 -11.31 2.75
N SER A 290 20.87 -11.85 3.97
CA SER A 290 20.08 -11.23 5.05
C SER A 290 20.65 -9.89 5.50
N ILE A 291 21.98 -9.72 5.57
CA ILE A 291 22.61 -8.43 5.87
C ILE A 291 22.27 -7.38 4.80
N ILE A 292 22.39 -7.74 3.52
CA ILE A 292 22.03 -6.86 2.39
C ILE A 292 20.55 -6.49 2.44
N SER A 293 19.68 -7.48 2.67
CA SER A 293 18.24 -7.27 2.85
C SER A 293 17.93 -6.36 4.04
N CYS A 294 18.65 -6.54 5.16
CA CYS A 294 18.52 -5.72 6.35
C CYS A 294 18.83 -4.24 6.06
N PHE A 295 19.94 -3.95 5.40
CA PHE A 295 20.27 -2.58 5.01
C PHE A 295 19.23 -2.00 4.05
N ASN A 296 18.72 -2.81 3.10
CA ASN A 296 17.71 -2.37 2.15
C ASN A 296 16.37 -2.03 2.84
N GLN A 297 15.89 -2.87 3.75
CA GLN A 297 14.67 -2.63 4.53
C GLN A 297 14.77 -1.38 5.40
N ASN A 298 15.98 -1.06 5.89
CA ASN A 298 16.27 0.14 6.67
C ASN A 298 16.65 1.37 5.82
N LEU A 299 16.41 1.33 4.50
CA LEU A 299 16.68 2.41 3.54
C LEU A 299 18.17 2.84 3.47
N LYS A 300 19.09 2.02 3.96
CA LYS A 300 20.53 2.24 3.93
C LYS A 300 21.18 1.62 2.70
N VAL A 301 20.82 2.14 1.54
CA VAL A 301 21.20 1.54 0.25
C VAL A 301 22.71 1.55 -0.01
N LYS A 302 23.43 2.58 0.45
CA LYS A 302 24.90 2.64 0.29
C LYS A 302 25.58 1.51 1.04
N GLU A 303 25.13 1.23 2.25
CA GLU A 303 25.61 0.16 3.10
C GLU A 303 25.26 -1.22 2.53
N ALA A 304 24.06 -1.37 1.93
CA ALA A 304 23.67 -2.60 1.25
C ALA A 304 24.61 -2.94 0.08
N ILE A 305 25.00 -1.94 -0.71
CA ILE A 305 25.95 -2.09 -1.83
C ILE A 305 27.35 -2.39 -1.32
N ALA A 306 27.78 -1.71 -0.23
CA ALA A 306 29.07 -1.97 0.40
C ALA A 306 29.14 -3.42 0.92
N ALA A 307 28.09 -3.91 1.59
CA ALA A 307 28.00 -5.29 2.06
C ALA A 307 28.05 -6.30 0.90
N PHE A 308 27.42 -6.00 -0.22
CA PHE A 308 27.52 -6.83 -1.42
C PHE A 308 28.92 -6.89 -2.01
N GLN A 309 29.64 -5.75 -2.00
CA GLN A 309 31.04 -5.71 -2.43
C GLN A 309 31.94 -6.51 -1.49
N GLU A 310 31.74 -6.39 -0.18
CA GLU A 310 32.50 -7.13 0.85
C GLU A 310 32.27 -8.65 0.72
N MET A 311 31.02 -9.10 0.49
CA MET A 311 30.69 -10.50 0.18
C MET A 311 31.55 -11.03 -0.98
N ARG A 312 31.64 -10.27 -2.08
CA ARG A 312 32.43 -10.65 -3.25
C ARG A 312 33.94 -10.69 -2.98
N VAL A 313 34.43 -9.71 -2.25
CA VAL A 313 35.85 -9.68 -1.84
C VAL A 313 36.19 -10.87 -0.93
N SER A 314 35.24 -11.32 -0.11
CA SER A 314 35.38 -12.53 0.71
C SER A 314 35.32 -13.84 -0.09
N GLY A 315 35.20 -13.78 -1.43
CA GLY A 315 35.20 -14.94 -2.31
C GLY A 315 33.88 -15.72 -2.34
N ILE A 316 32.83 -15.20 -1.73
CA ILE A 316 31.51 -15.85 -1.70
C ILE A 316 30.71 -15.41 -2.91
N LEU A 317 30.26 -16.40 -3.70
CA LEU A 317 29.50 -16.16 -4.93
C LEU A 317 28.05 -15.81 -4.59
N PRO A 318 27.53 -14.64 -5.07
CA PRO A 318 26.13 -14.28 -4.91
C PRO A 318 25.21 -15.25 -5.63
N ASN A 319 24.07 -15.57 -5.04
CA ASN A 319 23.00 -16.32 -5.67
C ASN A 319 21.88 -15.38 -6.21
N SER A 320 20.83 -15.94 -6.83
CA SER A 320 19.72 -15.17 -7.38
C SER A 320 19.00 -14.31 -6.33
N PHE A 321 18.87 -14.78 -5.09
CA PHE A 321 18.28 -14.03 -3.98
C PHE A 321 19.15 -12.84 -3.56
N THR A 322 20.49 -13.03 -3.53
CA THR A 322 21.43 -11.93 -3.25
C THR A 322 21.31 -10.84 -4.32
N TYR A 323 21.29 -11.22 -5.61
CA TYR A 323 21.11 -10.26 -6.69
C TYR A 323 19.76 -9.56 -6.62
N SER A 324 18.68 -10.29 -6.32
CA SER A 324 17.35 -9.71 -6.11
C SER A 324 17.34 -8.65 -5.01
N SER A 325 17.99 -8.92 -3.86
CA SER A 325 18.09 -7.97 -2.75
C SER A 325 18.88 -6.70 -3.11
N VAL A 326 19.99 -6.85 -3.85
CA VAL A 326 20.81 -5.71 -4.31
C VAL A 326 20.07 -4.89 -5.37
N ILE A 327 19.39 -5.54 -6.31
CA ILE A 327 18.57 -4.85 -7.33
C ILE A 327 17.44 -4.09 -6.66
N SER A 328 16.78 -4.68 -5.66
CA SER A 328 15.75 -3.98 -4.86
C SER A 328 16.31 -2.75 -4.16
N ALA A 329 17.54 -2.82 -3.63
CA ALA A 329 18.23 -1.65 -3.07
C ALA A 329 18.45 -0.55 -4.13
N CYS A 330 18.82 -0.93 -5.35
CA CYS A 330 19.00 0.01 -6.46
C CYS A 330 17.69 0.69 -6.90
N THR A 331 16.53 0.04 -6.71
CA THR A 331 15.22 0.64 -7.03
C THR A 331 14.82 1.75 -6.07
N SER A 332 15.30 1.72 -4.83
CA SER A 332 15.01 2.73 -3.81
C SER A 332 15.76 4.06 -4.04
N ILE A 333 16.90 4.03 -4.73
CA ILE A 333 17.58 5.22 -5.25
C ILE A 333 17.45 5.18 -6.78
N PRO A 334 16.94 6.20 -7.45
CA PRO A 334 16.80 6.20 -8.92
C PRO A 334 18.16 6.30 -9.62
N SER A 335 19.08 5.34 -9.34
CA SER A 335 20.39 5.23 -9.94
C SER A 335 20.41 4.11 -10.99
N LEU A 336 19.87 4.40 -12.15
CA LEU A 336 19.89 3.48 -13.28
C LEU A 336 21.29 2.97 -13.63
N LYS A 337 22.33 3.80 -13.46
CA LYS A 337 23.71 3.42 -13.78
C LYS A 337 24.16 2.23 -12.95
N LEU A 338 23.85 2.24 -11.67
CA LEU A 338 24.17 1.14 -10.76
C LEU A 338 23.33 -0.11 -11.08
N GLY A 339 22.03 0.06 -11.32
CA GLY A 339 21.15 -1.03 -11.72
C GLY A 339 21.63 -1.76 -12.98
N LYS A 340 22.08 -1.02 -14.00
CA LYS A 340 22.68 -1.62 -15.23
C LYS A 340 23.99 -2.34 -14.94
N GLN A 341 24.81 -1.86 -14.01
CA GLN A 341 26.03 -2.56 -13.60
C GLN A 341 25.72 -3.90 -12.92
N ILE A 342 24.71 -3.93 -12.04
CA ILE A 342 24.27 -5.18 -11.39
C ILE A 342 23.63 -6.12 -12.41
N HIS A 343 22.81 -5.62 -13.34
CA HIS A 343 22.25 -6.43 -14.43
C HIS A 343 23.35 -7.14 -15.26
N LEU A 344 24.41 -6.42 -15.61
CA LEU A 344 25.56 -7.02 -16.28
C LEU A 344 26.18 -8.16 -15.45
N GLN A 345 26.27 -8.00 -14.13
CA GLN A 345 26.78 -9.05 -13.25
C GLN A 345 25.87 -10.27 -13.19
N VAL A 346 24.54 -10.07 -13.23
CA VAL A 346 23.55 -11.16 -13.31
C VAL A 346 23.75 -11.96 -14.60
N ILE A 347 23.97 -11.28 -15.74
CA ILE A 347 24.26 -11.91 -17.02
C ILE A 347 25.58 -12.71 -16.93
N LEU A 348 26.66 -12.11 -16.42
CA LEU A 348 27.96 -12.77 -16.24
C LEU A 348 27.92 -13.98 -15.31
N ALA A 349 26.99 -13.97 -14.35
CA ALA A 349 26.74 -15.10 -13.47
C ALA A 349 25.87 -16.20 -14.09
N GLY A 350 25.37 -16.02 -15.33
CA GLY A 350 24.47 -16.96 -16.02
C GLY A 350 23.07 -17.04 -15.41
N LEU A 351 22.64 -16.00 -14.70
CA LEU A 351 21.34 -15.92 -14.01
C LEU A 351 20.32 -15.06 -14.76
N GLU A 352 20.54 -14.76 -16.03
CA GLU A 352 19.66 -13.93 -16.86
C GLU A 352 18.25 -14.50 -17.04
N ALA A 353 18.11 -15.83 -17.03
CA ALA A 353 16.83 -16.53 -17.13
C ALA A 353 16.24 -16.92 -15.77
N ASP A 354 16.90 -16.54 -14.65
CA ASP A 354 16.42 -16.83 -13.31
C ASP A 354 15.21 -15.97 -12.96
N VAL A 355 14.17 -16.61 -12.42
CA VAL A 355 12.88 -15.97 -12.13
C VAL A 355 13.02 -14.92 -11.02
N CYS A 356 13.84 -15.17 -9.99
CA CYS A 356 13.98 -14.28 -8.84
C CYS A 356 14.76 -13.01 -9.21
N ALA A 357 15.92 -13.16 -9.85
CA ALA A 357 16.72 -12.02 -10.32
C ALA A 357 15.97 -11.26 -11.43
N GLY A 358 15.31 -11.98 -12.35
CA GLY A 358 14.53 -11.40 -13.43
C GLY A 358 13.35 -10.55 -12.96
N SER A 359 12.57 -11.02 -11.96
CA SER A 359 11.46 -10.23 -11.41
C SER A 359 11.94 -8.93 -10.76
N ALA A 360 13.07 -8.97 -10.06
CA ALA A 360 13.68 -7.77 -9.46
C ALA A 360 14.18 -6.78 -10.54
N LEU A 361 14.80 -7.28 -11.62
CA LEU A 361 15.24 -6.46 -12.76
C LEU A 361 14.05 -5.80 -13.47
N ILE A 362 12.97 -6.53 -13.72
CA ILE A 362 11.74 -5.98 -14.32
C ILE A 362 11.22 -4.83 -13.46
N ASN A 363 11.07 -5.04 -12.15
CA ASN A 363 10.61 -4.00 -11.22
C ASN A 363 11.56 -2.78 -11.22
N MET A 364 12.87 -3.00 -11.23
CA MET A 364 13.86 -1.92 -11.30
C MET A 364 13.72 -1.08 -12.56
N TYR A 365 13.65 -1.71 -13.74
CA TYR A 365 13.51 -0.98 -15.00
C TYR A 365 12.15 -0.29 -15.12
N MET A 366 11.08 -0.91 -14.62
CA MET A 366 9.74 -0.30 -14.62
C MET A 366 9.66 0.96 -13.72
N LYS A 367 10.35 0.99 -12.60
CA LYS A 367 10.43 2.21 -11.76
C LYS A 367 11.24 3.35 -12.39
N CYS A 368 12.01 3.07 -13.45
CA CYS A 368 12.76 4.07 -14.20
C CYS A 368 12.01 4.39 -15.49
N SER A 369 11.16 5.40 -15.50
CA SER A 369 10.16 5.74 -16.54
C SER A 369 10.62 5.69 -18.01
N ASN A 370 11.89 5.81 -18.30
CA ASN A 370 12.43 5.82 -19.67
C ASN A 370 12.97 4.47 -20.13
N PHE A 371 12.80 3.37 -19.37
CA PHE A 371 13.47 2.09 -19.65
C PHE A 371 12.50 0.90 -19.68
N MET A 372 11.25 1.14 -20.02
CA MET A 372 10.23 0.11 -20.18
C MET A 372 10.64 -0.98 -21.19
N ASP A 373 11.27 -0.60 -22.29
CA ASP A 373 11.78 -1.55 -23.30
C ASP A 373 12.83 -2.51 -22.73
N ASP A 374 13.69 -2.05 -21.82
CA ASP A 374 14.69 -2.90 -21.18
C ASP A 374 14.02 -3.90 -20.21
N ALA A 375 12.97 -3.51 -19.50
CA ALA A 375 12.15 -4.41 -18.69
C ALA A 375 11.48 -5.50 -19.54
N LEU A 376 10.92 -5.13 -20.70
CA LEU A 376 10.32 -6.07 -21.65
C LEU A 376 11.34 -7.05 -22.23
N LYS A 377 12.58 -6.60 -22.51
CA LYS A 377 13.67 -7.48 -22.93
C LYS A 377 13.99 -8.51 -21.86
N VAL A 378 14.18 -8.08 -20.60
CA VAL A 378 14.42 -8.99 -19.47
C VAL A 378 13.29 -9.99 -19.32
N PHE A 379 12.03 -9.55 -19.40
CA PHE A 379 10.88 -10.46 -19.31
C PHE A 379 10.92 -11.56 -20.39
N ARG A 380 11.31 -11.22 -21.62
CA ARG A 380 11.42 -12.18 -22.74
C ARG A 380 12.57 -13.18 -22.60
N THR A 381 13.59 -12.92 -21.79
CA THR A 381 14.69 -13.88 -21.53
C THR A 381 14.28 -15.00 -20.56
N ILE A 382 13.25 -14.77 -19.74
CA ILE A 382 12.76 -15.74 -18.76
C ILE A 382 11.95 -16.82 -19.47
N THR A 383 12.41 -18.06 -19.42
CA THR A 383 11.78 -19.18 -20.15
C THR A 383 10.42 -19.60 -19.63
N SER A 384 10.21 -19.50 -18.30
CA SER A 384 8.95 -19.80 -17.62
C SER A 384 8.65 -18.75 -16.55
N PRO A 385 8.07 -17.60 -16.95
CA PRO A 385 7.79 -16.53 -16.01
C PRO A 385 6.82 -16.96 -14.91
N SER A 386 7.19 -16.74 -13.66
CA SER A 386 6.30 -16.97 -12.51
C SER A 386 5.23 -15.89 -12.39
N VAL A 387 4.24 -16.12 -11.51
CA VAL A 387 3.23 -15.12 -11.16
C VAL A 387 3.88 -13.79 -10.78
N ILE A 388 5.03 -13.83 -10.08
CA ILE A 388 5.75 -12.62 -9.63
C ILE A 388 6.27 -11.82 -10.82
N CYS A 389 6.86 -12.48 -11.83
CA CYS A 389 7.36 -11.79 -13.03
C CYS A 389 6.24 -11.10 -13.80
N TRP A 390 5.12 -11.81 -14.01
CA TRP A 390 3.92 -11.26 -14.65
C TRP A 390 3.35 -10.09 -13.86
N THR A 391 3.20 -10.25 -12.55
CA THR A 391 2.68 -9.18 -11.69
C THR A 391 3.59 -7.95 -11.70
N SER A 392 4.91 -8.12 -11.62
CA SER A 392 5.85 -6.98 -11.66
C SER A 392 5.78 -6.23 -13.00
N LEU A 393 5.61 -6.95 -14.11
CA LEU A 393 5.45 -6.35 -15.42
C LEU A 393 4.12 -5.60 -15.54
N ILE A 394 3.01 -6.25 -15.18
CA ILE A 394 1.66 -5.68 -15.26
C ILE A 394 1.52 -4.47 -14.34
N SER A 395 2.06 -4.54 -13.11
CA SER A 395 2.05 -3.42 -12.15
C SER A 395 2.86 -2.23 -12.68
N GLY A 396 4.05 -2.47 -13.22
CA GLY A 396 4.85 -1.40 -13.81
C GLY A 396 4.15 -0.73 -14.99
N LEU A 397 3.55 -1.50 -15.90
CA LEU A 397 2.78 -0.95 -17.02
C LEU A 397 1.56 -0.14 -16.54
N ALA A 398 0.89 -0.60 -15.47
CA ALA A 398 -0.23 0.12 -14.87
C ALA A 398 0.23 1.47 -14.27
N GLU A 399 1.35 1.50 -13.55
CA GLU A 399 1.92 2.73 -12.96
C GLU A 399 2.30 3.77 -14.03
N HIS A 400 2.73 3.32 -15.22
CA HIS A 400 3.07 4.19 -16.35
C HIS A 400 1.86 4.57 -17.22
N GLY A 401 0.65 4.15 -16.88
CA GLY A 401 -0.55 4.46 -17.64
C GLY A 401 -0.63 3.74 -18.99
N CYS A 402 0.12 2.66 -19.20
CA CYS A 402 0.09 1.86 -20.43
C CYS A 402 -1.01 0.79 -20.36
N GLU A 403 -2.26 1.22 -20.32
CA GLU A 403 -3.41 0.37 -20.08
C GLU A 403 -3.57 -0.77 -21.09
N GLN A 404 -3.44 -0.48 -22.37
CA GLN A 404 -3.62 -1.46 -23.43
C GLN A 404 -2.59 -2.61 -23.35
N ASP A 405 -1.34 -2.27 -23.05
CA ASP A 405 -0.29 -3.27 -22.85
C ASP A 405 -0.51 -4.06 -21.57
N CYS A 406 -0.96 -3.40 -20.49
CA CYS A 406 -1.33 -4.04 -19.24
C CYS A 406 -2.38 -5.15 -19.45
N TYR A 407 -3.44 -4.86 -20.20
CA TYR A 407 -4.48 -5.83 -20.53
C TYR A 407 -3.98 -6.95 -21.45
N ARG A 408 -3.14 -6.63 -22.44
CA ARG A 408 -2.54 -7.63 -23.32
C ARG A 408 -1.69 -8.62 -22.51
N TYR A 409 -0.78 -8.15 -21.66
CA TYR A 409 0.06 -9.04 -20.85
C TYR A 409 -0.73 -9.83 -19.82
N PHE A 410 -1.84 -9.30 -19.33
CA PHE A 410 -2.74 -10.10 -18.49
C PHE A 410 -3.39 -11.26 -19.25
N LEU A 411 -3.82 -11.04 -20.47
CA LEU A 411 -4.35 -12.10 -21.34
C LEU A 411 -3.27 -13.12 -21.70
N ASP A 412 -2.05 -12.66 -21.98
CA ASP A 412 -0.90 -13.54 -22.25
C ASP A 412 -0.54 -14.40 -21.02
N MET A 413 -0.62 -13.84 -19.80
CA MET A 413 -0.46 -14.57 -18.54
C MET A 413 -1.49 -15.71 -18.41
N GLN A 414 -2.75 -15.43 -18.73
CA GLN A 414 -3.82 -16.44 -18.70
C GLN A 414 -3.59 -17.52 -19.79
N ALA A 415 -3.20 -17.11 -20.99
CA ALA A 415 -2.89 -18.02 -22.09
C ALA A 415 -1.70 -18.93 -21.76
N ALA A 416 -0.73 -18.45 -20.96
CA ALA A 416 0.36 -19.25 -20.43
C ALA A 416 -0.06 -20.20 -19.30
N GLY A 417 -1.34 -20.23 -18.90
CA GLY A 417 -1.86 -21.08 -17.82
C GLY A 417 -1.49 -20.60 -16.41
N VAL A 418 -0.94 -19.39 -16.28
CA VAL A 418 -0.53 -18.83 -14.97
C VAL A 418 -1.72 -18.09 -14.35
N GLN A 419 -2.15 -18.54 -13.17
CA GLN A 419 -3.28 -17.91 -12.46
C GLN A 419 -2.85 -16.58 -11.86
N PRO A 420 -3.64 -15.49 -12.06
CA PRO A 420 -3.38 -14.20 -11.42
C PRO A 420 -3.60 -14.27 -9.91
N ASN A 421 -2.75 -13.61 -9.13
CA ASN A 421 -2.93 -13.44 -7.70
C ASN A 421 -3.64 -12.11 -7.39
N SER A 422 -3.92 -11.84 -6.11
CA SER A 422 -4.57 -10.60 -5.66
C SER A 422 -3.81 -9.34 -6.07
N PHE A 423 -2.48 -9.37 -6.10
CA PHE A 423 -1.67 -8.24 -6.54
C PHE A 423 -1.78 -8.00 -8.05
N THR A 424 -1.84 -9.05 -8.86
CA THR A 424 -2.06 -8.93 -10.32
C THR A 424 -3.44 -8.29 -10.58
N LEU A 425 -4.48 -8.77 -9.89
CA LEU A 425 -5.85 -8.25 -10.03
C LEU A 425 -5.95 -6.79 -9.57
N SER A 426 -5.29 -6.45 -8.45
CA SER A 426 -5.20 -5.08 -7.95
C SER A 426 -4.51 -4.14 -8.95
N SER A 427 -3.41 -4.58 -9.59
CA SER A 427 -2.68 -3.79 -10.59
C SER A 427 -3.53 -3.49 -11.84
N ILE A 428 -4.30 -4.48 -12.31
CA ILE A 428 -5.21 -4.30 -13.45
C ILE A 428 -6.38 -3.37 -13.12
N LEU A 429 -6.92 -3.49 -11.91
CA LEU A 429 -7.93 -2.54 -11.43
C LEU A 429 -7.37 -1.12 -11.33
N GLY A 430 -6.11 -1.00 -10.89
CA GLY A 430 -5.37 0.26 -10.89
C GLY A 430 -5.26 0.87 -12.28
N ALA A 431 -4.90 0.08 -13.30
CA ALA A 431 -4.86 0.51 -14.70
C ALA A 431 -6.24 0.99 -15.19
N SER A 432 -7.31 0.22 -14.94
CA SER A 432 -8.68 0.59 -15.32
C SER A 432 -9.16 1.87 -14.65
N SER A 433 -8.68 2.13 -13.43
CA SER A 433 -9.02 3.33 -12.67
C SER A 433 -8.37 4.60 -13.23
N LEU A 434 -7.15 4.49 -13.75
CA LEU A 434 -6.45 5.60 -14.43
C LEU A 434 -7.16 5.99 -15.73
N ALA A 435 -7.68 4.99 -16.47
CA ALA A 435 -8.52 5.18 -17.65
C ALA A 435 -9.85 5.88 -17.36
N LYS A 436 -10.25 5.95 -16.10
CA LYS A 436 -11.61 6.37 -15.69
C LYS A 436 -12.72 5.60 -16.43
N SER A 437 -12.47 4.35 -16.80
CA SER A 437 -13.35 3.53 -17.60
C SER A 437 -14.24 2.65 -16.72
N HIS A 438 -15.47 3.06 -16.51
CA HIS A 438 -16.46 2.25 -15.78
C HIS A 438 -16.67 0.86 -16.39
N ASN A 439 -16.75 0.77 -17.73
CA ASN A 439 -17.02 -0.49 -18.41
C ASN A 439 -15.90 -1.53 -18.17
N GLN A 440 -14.66 -1.09 -18.17
CA GLN A 440 -13.51 -1.96 -17.91
C GLN A 440 -13.47 -2.43 -16.45
N THR A 441 -13.71 -1.53 -15.50
CA THR A 441 -13.81 -1.88 -14.07
C THR A 441 -14.90 -2.91 -13.83
N SER A 442 -16.08 -2.74 -14.44
CA SER A 442 -17.21 -3.69 -14.33
C SER A 442 -16.89 -5.05 -14.95
N MET A 443 -16.15 -5.07 -16.07
CA MET A 443 -15.72 -6.32 -16.72
C MET A 443 -14.75 -7.10 -15.81
N PHE A 444 -13.75 -6.42 -15.24
CA PHE A 444 -12.82 -7.06 -14.30
C PHE A 444 -13.50 -7.48 -13.00
N HIS A 445 -14.45 -6.73 -12.51
CA HIS A 445 -15.25 -7.13 -11.36
C HIS A 445 -16.00 -8.44 -11.64
N GLY A 446 -16.62 -8.59 -12.82
CA GLY A 446 -17.26 -9.83 -13.24
C GLY A 446 -16.29 -11.01 -13.34
N TYR A 447 -15.05 -10.77 -13.77
CA TYR A 447 -14.00 -11.78 -13.79
C TYR A 447 -13.57 -12.21 -12.37
N ILE A 448 -13.37 -11.25 -11.47
CA ILE A 448 -13.01 -11.46 -10.06
C ILE A 448 -14.07 -12.30 -9.32
N LEU A 449 -15.36 -12.02 -9.61
CA LEU A 449 -16.48 -12.80 -9.06
C LEU A 449 -16.44 -14.26 -9.54
N LYS A 450 -16.14 -14.51 -10.81
CA LYS A 450 -16.00 -15.87 -11.37
C LYS A 450 -14.85 -16.64 -10.72
N MET A 451 -13.74 -15.97 -10.40
CA MET A 451 -12.60 -16.57 -9.74
C MET A 451 -12.76 -16.71 -8.22
N ARG A 452 -13.86 -16.22 -7.65
CA ARG A 452 -14.10 -16.12 -6.20
C ARG A 452 -13.04 -15.32 -5.45
N ALA A 453 -12.30 -14.47 -6.15
CA ALA A 453 -11.25 -13.63 -5.57
C ALA A 453 -11.79 -12.37 -4.85
N HIS A 454 -13.10 -12.13 -4.91
CA HIS A 454 -13.76 -10.99 -4.24
C HIS A 454 -13.76 -11.07 -2.71
N HIS A 455 -13.40 -12.23 -2.13
CA HIS A 455 -13.23 -12.39 -0.68
C HIS A 455 -11.86 -11.87 -0.20
N ASP A 456 -10.90 -11.70 -1.11
CA ASP A 456 -9.58 -11.16 -0.79
C ASP A 456 -9.69 -9.64 -0.53
N ILE A 457 -9.19 -9.20 0.63
CA ILE A 457 -9.29 -7.81 1.07
C ILE A 457 -8.52 -6.85 0.13
N VAL A 458 -7.38 -7.28 -0.43
CA VAL A 458 -6.57 -6.48 -1.34
C VAL A 458 -7.33 -6.21 -2.64
N VAL A 459 -8.00 -7.24 -3.17
CA VAL A 459 -8.82 -7.13 -4.38
C VAL A 459 -10.06 -6.28 -4.12
N GLY A 460 -10.69 -6.47 -2.96
CA GLY A 460 -11.84 -5.67 -2.53
C GLY A 460 -11.50 -4.17 -2.43
N ASN A 461 -10.39 -3.85 -1.77
CA ASN A 461 -9.91 -2.47 -1.65
C ASN A 461 -9.57 -1.85 -3.02
N ALA A 462 -8.95 -2.61 -3.92
CA ALA A 462 -8.66 -2.17 -5.28
C ALA A 462 -9.94 -1.93 -6.11
N LEU A 463 -10.98 -2.77 -5.95
CA LEU A 463 -12.30 -2.56 -6.58
C LEU A 463 -12.97 -1.28 -6.06
N VAL A 464 -12.95 -1.04 -4.75
CA VAL A 464 -13.49 0.18 -4.15
C VAL A 464 -12.79 1.42 -4.71
N ASP A 465 -11.45 1.43 -4.78
CA ASP A 465 -10.69 2.55 -5.35
C ASP A 465 -10.98 2.74 -6.84
N ALA A 466 -11.07 1.65 -7.62
CA ALA A 466 -11.33 1.70 -9.05
C ALA A 466 -12.74 2.27 -9.37
N TYR A 467 -13.77 1.83 -8.66
CA TYR A 467 -15.11 2.40 -8.79
C TYR A 467 -15.18 3.85 -8.32
N ALA A 468 -14.55 4.17 -7.21
CA ALA A 468 -14.50 5.53 -6.69
C ALA A 468 -13.80 6.49 -7.66
N ARG A 469 -12.69 6.07 -8.29
CA ARG A 469 -11.98 6.88 -9.31
C ARG A 469 -12.77 7.06 -10.59
N SER A 470 -13.56 6.07 -11.01
CA SER A 470 -14.44 6.17 -12.17
C SER A 470 -15.71 6.99 -11.91
N GLY A 471 -15.90 7.52 -10.70
CA GLY A 471 -17.04 8.33 -10.30
C GLY A 471 -18.28 7.52 -9.86
N ASN A 472 -18.19 6.21 -9.81
CA ASN A 472 -19.29 5.32 -9.44
C ASN A 472 -19.28 4.98 -7.95
N VAL A 473 -19.65 5.94 -7.13
CA VAL A 473 -19.69 5.83 -5.68
C VAL A 473 -20.67 4.74 -5.20
N ASP A 474 -21.80 4.59 -5.87
CA ASP A 474 -22.81 3.58 -5.51
C ASP A 474 -22.27 2.16 -5.65
N ASP A 475 -21.55 1.87 -6.71
CA ASP A 475 -20.92 0.56 -6.92
C ASP A 475 -19.77 0.32 -5.93
N ALA A 476 -18.97 1.34 -5.61
CA ALA A 476 -17.97 1.26 -4.55
C ALA A 476 -18.61 0.91 -3.20
N CYS A 477 -19.70 1.57 -2.83
CA CYS A 477 -20.46 1.26 -1.61
C CYS A 477 -21.05 -0.15 -1.62
N ARG A 478 -21.49 -0.66 -2.79
CA ARG A 478 -21.96 -2.04 -2.91
C ARG A 478 -20.83 -3.04 -2.65
N VAL A 479 -19.67 -2.82 -3.25
CA VAL A 479 -18.48 -3.68 -3.00
C VAL A 479 -18.17 -3.73 -1.51
N ILE A 480 -18.09 -2.59 -0.82
CA ILE A 480 -17.84 -2.55 0.64
C ILE A 480 -18.86 -3.40 1.41
N ARG A 481 -20.13 -3.34 1.05
CA ARG A 481 -21.20 -4.12 1.73
C ARG A 481 -21.08 -5.62 1.48
N THR A 482 -20.52 -6.05 0.36
CA THR A 482 -20.37 -7.46 -0.01
C THR A 482 -19.07 -8.09 0.47
N MET A 483 -18.09 -7.26 0.92
CA MET A 483 -16.84 -7.75 1.49
C MET A 483 -17.07 -8.45 2.83
N ASN A 484 -16.49 -9.63 3.01
CA ASN A 484 -16.55 -10.39 4.27
C ASN A 484 -15.68 -9.76 5.36
N HIS A 485 -14.50 -9.29 4.98
CA HIS A 485 -13.56 -8.62 5.86
C HIS A 485 -13.28 -7.22 5.32
N ARG A 486 -13.27 -6.24 6.20
CA ARG A 486 -13.02 -4.84 5.89
C ARG A 486 -11.94 -4.32 6.85
N ASP A 487 -11.08 -3.47 6.34
CA ASP A 487 -10.04 -2.80 7.13
C ASP A 487 -10.14 -1.28 7.00
N ALA A 488 -9.25 -0.56 7.66
CA ALA A 488 -9.19 0.89 7.58
C ALA A 488 -8.98 1.36 6.13
N ILE A 489 -8.19 0.62 5.32
CA ILE A 489 -7.90 0.96 3.92
C ILE A 489 -9.17 0.94 3.08
N THR A 490 -10.08 -0.01 3.32
CA THR A 490 -11.37 -0.13 2.61
C THR A 490 -12.16 1.19 2.67
N TYR A 491 -12.30 1.75 3.87
CA TYR A 491 -13.08 2.96 4.09
C TYR A 491 -12.33 4.23 3.71
N THR A 492 -11.02 4.28 4.00
CA THR A 492 -10.20 5.47 3.73
C THR A 492 -9.98 5.70 2.24
N SER A 493 -9.88 4.64 1.44
CA SER A 493 -9.79 4.75 -0.02
C SER A 493 -11.00 5.46 -0.60
N LEU A 494 -12.21 5.05 -0.19
CA LEU A 494 -13.45 5.71 -0.62
C LEU A 494 -13.57 7.13 -0.07
N ALA A 495 -13.33 7.33 1.23
CA ALA A 495 -13.44 8.64 1.86
C ALA A 495 -12.48 9.66 1.24
N THR A 496 -11.24 9.27 0.95
CA THR A 496 -10.25 10.13 0.29
C THR A 496 -10.71 10.55 -1.11
N ARG A 497 -11.29 9.63 -1.88
CA ARG A 497 -11.82 9.95 -3.21
C ARG A 497 -13.03 10.87 -3.15
N LEU A 498 -13.94 10.62 -2.23
CA LEU A 498 -15.10 11.50 -2.01
C LEU A 498 -14.66 12.93 -1.65
N ASN A 499 -13.64 13.06 -0.80
CA ASN A 499 -13.05 14.36 -0.47
C ASN A 499 -12.46 15.06 -1.71
N GLN A 500 -11.79 14.34 -2.59
CA GLN A 500 -11.24 14.89 -3.85
C GLN A 500 -12.32 15.29 -4.84
N MET A 501 -13.47 14.61 -4.82
CA MET A 501 -14.65 14.97 -5.62
C MET A 501 -15.48 16.11 -5.02
N GLY A 502 -15.17 16.52 -3.78
CA GLY A 502 -15.90 17.55 -3.05
C GLY A 502 -17.14 17.06 -2.30
N ASP A 503 -17.39 15.74 -2.29
CA ASP A 503 -18.50 15.14 -1.56
C ASP A 503 -18.10 14.80 -0.12
N HIS A 504 -17.82 15.85 0.64
CA HIS A 504 -17.30 15.73 2.01
C HIS A 504 -18.32 15.12 3.00
N GLU A 505 -19.62 15.31 2.75
CA GLU A 505 -20.67 14.75 3.61
C GLU A 505 -20.70 13.22 3.50
N LEU A 506 -20.60 12.69 2.30
CA LEU A 506 -20.55 11.24 2.10
C LEU A 506 -19.24 10.64 2.61
N ALA A 507 -18.13 11.39 2.53
CA ALA A 507 -16.85 11.01 3.12
C ALA A 507 -16.96 10.83 4.64
N LEU A 508 -17.65 11.76 5.34
CA LEU A 508 -17.92 11.62 6.78
C LEU A 508 -18.74 10.37 7.08
N LYS A 509 -19.83 10.16 6.35
CA LYS A 509 -20.69 8.96 6.52
C LYS A 509 -19.91 7.66 6.31
N THR A 510 -18.95 7.67 5.38
CA THR A 510 -18.09 6.51 5.12
C THR A 510 -17.21 6.19 6.33
N ILE A 511 -16.60 7.20 6.97
CA ILE A 511 -15.78 7.01 8.19
C ILE A 511 -16.66 6.66 9.40
N ASP A 512 -17.86 7.17 9.50
CA ASP A 512 -18.82 6.77 10.54
C ASP A 512 -19.19 5.28 10.40
N SER A 513 -19.33 4.78 9.18
CA SER A 513 -19.54 3.35 8.90
C SER A 513 -18.34 2.49 9.34
N MET A 514 -17.11 2.98 9.15
CA MET A 514 -15.89 2.34 9.67
C MET A 514 -15.93 2.18 11.19
N ARG A 515 -16.36 3.24 11.90
CA ARG A 515 -16.52 3.20 13.37
C ARG A 515 -17.62 2.22 13.80
N ALA A 516 -18.72 2.16 13.06
CA ALA A 516 -19.80 1.23 13.33
C ALA A 516 -19.36 -0.24 13.20
N ASP A 517 -18.41 -0.52 12.32
CA ASP A 517 -17.77 -1.84 12.17
C ASP A 517 -16.65 -2.10 13.20
N ASN A 518 -16.48 -1.24 14.21
CA ASN A 518 -15.45 -1.31 15.26
C ASN A 518 -14.01 -1.34 14.74
N ILE A 519 -13.74 -0.73 13.60
CA ILE A 519 -12.39 -0.61 13.04
C ILE A 519 -11.73 0.62 13.65
N GLU A 520 -10.55 0.44 14.23
CA GLU A 520 -9.78 1.55 14.83
C GLU A 520 -9.30 2.54 13.76
N MET A 521 -9.32 3.82 14.12
CA MET A 521 -8.82 4.87 13.24
C MET A 521 -7.30 4.89 13.26
N ASP A 522 -6.71 4.80 12.08
CA ASP A 522 -5.30 5.03 11.83
C ASP A 522 -5.03 6.49 11.41
N GLU A 523 -3.77 6.81 11.13
CA GLU A 523 -3.34 8.12 10.66
C GLU A 523 -4.05 8.55 9.37
N ILE A 524 -4.25 7.61 8.43
CA ILE A 524 -4.83 7.90 7.11
C ILE A 524 -6.33 8.16 7.25
N SER A 525 -7.04 7.38 8.05
CA SER A 525 -8.46 7.60 8.31
C SER A 525 -8.71 8.93 9.04
N LEU A 526 -7.84 9.27 10.00
CA LEU A 526 -7.92 10.54 10.71
C LEU A 526 -7.67 11.74 9.77
N THR A 527 -6.64 11.68 8.93
CA THR A 527 -6.36 12.75 7.94
C THR A 527 -7.47 12.90 6.92
N SER A 528 -8.07 11.79 6.46
CA SER A 528 -9.21 11.81 5.54
C SER A 528 -10.46 12.44 6.19
N LEU A 529 -10.71 12.13 7.48
CA LEU A 529 -11.80 12.71 8.25
C LEU A 529 -11.60 14.21 8.48
N VAL A 530 -10.40 14.63 8.89
CA VAL A 530 -10.04 16.05 9.05
C VAL A 530 -10.19 16.80 7.72
N SER A 531 -9.79 16.18 6.59
CA SER A 531 -9.96 16.76 5.25
C SER A 531 -11.44 16.97 4.89
N ALA A 532 -12.31 16.02 5.23
CA ALA A 532 -13.76 16.17 5.03
C ALA A 532 -14.33 17.33 5.85
N LEU A 533 -13.92 17.43 7.14
CA LEU A 533 -14.32 18.54 8.01
C LEU A 533 -13.81 19.89 7.51
N THR A 534 -12.60 19.92 6.93
CA THR A 534 -12.01 21.11 6.30
C THR A 534 -12.84 21.57 5.11
N GLY A 535 -13.31 20.64 4.29
CA GLY A 535 -14.18 20.94 3.15
C GLY A 535 -15.52 21.53 3.58
N LEU A 536 -16.10 20.98 4.64
CA LEU A 536 -17.37 21.45 5.22
C LEU A 536 -17.20 22.67 6.15
N GLY A 537 -16.00 22.99 6.57
CA GLY A 537 -15.72 24.09 7.48
C GLY A 537 -16.18 23.86 8.92
N ILE A 538 -16.14 22.62 9.38
CA ILE A 538 -16.58 22.18 10.69
C ILE A 538 -15.42 22.23 11.69
N VAL A 539 -15.47 23.17 12.65
CA VAL A 539 -14.37 23.42 13.59
C VAL A 539 -14.51 22.64 14.89
N GLU A 540 -15.72 22.60 15.46
CA GLU A 540 -15.94 22.00 16.79
C GLU A 540 -15.63 20.49 16.76
N THR A 541 -16.15 19.79 15.77
CA THR A 541 -15.81 18.37 15.57
C THR A 541 -14.33 18.20 15.26
N GLY A 542 -13.71 19.11 14.50
CA GLY A 542 -12.27 19.12 14.23
C GLY A 542 -11.43 19.22 15.52
N LYS A 543 -11.82 20.06 16.47
CA LYS A 543 -11.18 20.14 17.79
C LYS A 543 -11.34 18.86 18.61
N GLN A 544 -12.51 18.21 18.53
CA GLN A 544 -12.72 16.91 19.19
C GLN A 544 -11.79 15.84 18.59
N LEU A 545 -11.61 15.83 17.27
CA LEU A 545 -10.66 14.92 16.61
C LEU A 545 -9.21 15.22 16.96
N HIS A 546 -8.86 16.49 17.13
CA HIS A 546 -7.54 16.86 17.63
C HIS A 546 -7.28 16.31 19.03
N CYS A 547 -8.26 16.43 19.93
CA CYS A 547 -8.20 15.80 21.26
C CYS A 547 -8.10 14.27 21.19
N TYR A 548 -8.80 13.65 20.22
CA TYR A 548 -8.69 12.21 19.98
C TYR A 548 -7.26 11.84 19.53
N ALA A 549 -6.70 12.57 18.54
CA ALA A 549 -5.33 12.36 18.07
C ALA A 549 -4.32 12.42 19.22
N LEU A 550 -4.42 13.45 20.08
CA LEU A 550 -3.58 13.59 21.27
C LEU A 550 -3.70 12.41 22.22
N LYS A 551 -4.93 11.96 22.50
CA LYS A 551 -5.19 10.85 23.43
C LYS A 551 -4.60 9.52 22.96
N TYR A 552 -4.62 9.27 21.65
CA TYR A 552 -4.14 8.01 21.05
C TYR A 552 -2.72 8.11 20.47
N GLY A 553 -2.05 9.25 20.65
CA GLY A 553 -0.66 9.47 20.17
C GLY A 553 -0.52 9.59 18.66
N LEU A 554 -1.62 9.84 17.93
CA LEU A 554 -1.64 10.02 16.48
C LEU A 554 -1.22 11.44 16.05
N ASP A 555 -1.17 12.39 16.99
CA ASP A 555 -0.76 13.77 16.75
C ASP A 555 0.75 13.92 16.50
N ASN A 556 1.55 12.91 16.83
CA ASN A 556 2.99 12.93 16.59
C ASN A 556 3.36 12.78 15.10
N THR A 557 2.41 12.39 14.27
CA THR A 557 2.64 12.22 12.84
C THR A 557 2.50 13.55 12.10
N ARG A 558 3.43 13.81 11.18
CA ARG A 558 3.49 15.06 10.39
C ARG A 558 2.23 15.25 9.53
N SER A 559 1.69 14.17 8.96
CA SER A 559 0.50 14.25 8.10
C SER A 559 -0.76 14.65 8.88
N VAL A 560 -0.95 14.17 10.11
CA VAL A 560 -2.06 14.57 10.96
C VAL A 560 -1.94 16.06 11.34
N LYS A 561 -0.75 16.51 11.75
CA LYS A 561 -0.50 17.94 12.06
C LYS A 561 -0.74 18.83 10.86
N ASN A 562 -0.27 18.44 9.67
CA ASN A 562 -0.52 19.19 8.43
C ASN A 562 -2.03 19.28 8.12
N SER A 563 -2.78 18.21 8.30
CA SER A 563 -4.23 18.21 8.08
C SER A 563 -4.98 19.08 9.09
N LEU A 564 -4.60 19.03 10.38
CA LEU A 564 -5.17 19.89 11.42
C LEU A 564 -4.83 21.37 11.20
N MET A 565 -3.58 21.67 10.80
CA MET A 565 -3.15 23.01 10.40
C MET A 565 -3.99 23.55 9.23
N ASP A 566 -4.23 22.71 8.21
CA ASP A 566 -5.06 23.07 7.06
C ASP A 566 -6.52 23.33 7.46
N LEU A 567 -7.09 22.49 8.34
CA LEU A 567 -8.43 22.69 8.89
C LEU A 567 -8.54 24.05 9.56
N TYR A 568 -7.67 24.31 10.57
CA TYR A 568 -7.72 25.54 11.34
C TYR A 568 -7.49 26.78 10.46
N GLY A 569 -6.54 26.69 9.52
CA GLY A 569 -6.21 27.79 8.61
C GLY A 569 -7.34 28.13 7.65
N LYS A 570 -7.97 27.13 7.06
CA LYS A 570 -9.07 27.32 6.08
C LYS A 570 -10.38 27.78 6.72
N VAL A 571 -10.52 27.61 8.04
CA VAL A 571 -11.72 28.06 8.79
C VAL A 571 -11.46 29.40 9.50
N GLY A 572 -10.27 29.98 9.35
CA GLY A 572 -9.93 31.28 9.93
C GLY A 572 -9.47 31.20 11.39
N CYS A 573 -9.08 30.04 11.90
CA CYS A 573 -8.47 29.87 13.22
C CYS A 573 -6.94 29.96 13.12
N LEU A 574 -6.41 31.09 12.67
CA LEU A 574 -4.98 31.23 12.35
C LEU A 574 -4.05 30.93 13.53
N LYS A 575 -4.46 31.31 14.76
CA LYS A 575 -3.66 31.02 15.96
C LYS A 575 -3.48 29.51 16.20
N ASP A 576 -4.56 28.74 16.04
CA ASP A 576 -4.51 27.29 16.21
C ASP A 576 -3.72 26.64 15.07
N ALA A 577 -3.82 27.19 13.84
CA ALA A 577 -3.02 26.73 12.68
C ALA A 577 -1.52 26.99 12.89
N SER A 578 -1.14 28.17 13.36
CA SER A 578 0.27 28.51 13.64
C SER A 578 0.85 27.62 14.74
N LYS A 579 0.06 27.38 15.81
CA LYS A 579 0.46 26.49 16.88
C LYS A 579 0.68 25.05 16.39
N ALA A 580 -0.23 24.52 15.56
CA ALA A 580 -0.07 23.20 14.97
C ALA A 580 1.20 23.10 14.10
N PHE A 581 1.56 24.18 13.37
CA PHE A 581 2.80 24.23 12.60
C PHE A 581 4.04 24.26 13.50
N GLU A 582 4.05 25.07 14.54
CA GLU A 582 5.17 25.18 15.51
C GLU A 582 5.45 23.86 16.26
N GLU A 583 4.44 23.02 16.43
CA GLU A 583 4.56 21.72 17.09
C GLU A 583 5.13 20.62 16.15
N ILE A 584 5.35 20.90 14.86
CA ILE A 584 6.00 19.97 13.93
C ILE A 584 7.52 20.03 14.17
N ILE A 585 8.12 18.92 14.60
CA ILE A 585 9.54 18.85 14.98
C ILE A 585 10.45 19.16 13.78
N GLU A 586 10.15 18.60 12.61
CA GLU A 586 10.90 18.81 11.36
C GLU A 586 9.91 19.08 10.23
N PRO A 587 9.49 20.33 10.00
CA PRO A 587 8.56 20.66 8.92
C PRO A 587 9.18 20.33 7.55
N ASP A 588 8.44 19.57 6.74
CA ASP A 588 8.81 19.29 5.36
C ASP A 588 8.25 20.36 4.41
N ILE A 589 8.56 20.22 3.11
CA ILE A 589 8.08 21.12 2.09
C ILE A 589 6.54 21.27 2.07
N VAL A 590 5.81 20.21 2.39
CA VAL A 590 4.34 20.21 2.45
C VAL A 590 3.84 21.07 3.61
N SER A 591 4.50 20.94 4.78
CA SER A 591 4.18 21.75 5.98
C SER A 591 4.38 23.24 5.73
N TRP A 592 5.51 23.60 5.14
CA TRP A 592 5.82 25.01 4.78
C TRP A 592 4.86 25.55 3.73
N ASN A 593 4.60 24.80 2.65
CA ASN A 593 3.65 25.19 1.61
C ASN A 593 2.24 25.41 2.16
N GLY A 594 1.81 24.50 3.06
CA GLY A 594 0.53 24.61 3.75
C GLY A 594 0.45 25.91 4.56
N MET A 595 1.47 26.22 5.37
CA MET A 595 1.48 27.44 6.20
C MET A 595 1.52 28.72 5.39
N ILE A 596 2.34 28.78 4.31
CA ILE A 596 2.37 29.92 3.38
C ILE A 596 0.97 30.14 2.77
N SER A 597 0.35 29.08 2.29
CA SER A 597 -0.98 29.13 1.68
C SER A 597 -2.06 29.60 2.67
N ILE A 598 -2.01 29.11 3.92
CA ILE A 598 -2.93 29.51 5.01
C ILE A 598 -2.78 30.99 5.36
N LEU A 599 -1.54 31.48 5.49
CA LEU A 599 -1.26 32.90 5.78
C LEU A 599 -1.77 33.79 4.65
N ALA A 600 -1.53 33.37 3.40
CA ALA A 600 -2.06 34.08 2.24
C ALA A 600 -3.59 34.12 2.26
N LEU A 601 -4.26 32.98 2.45
CA LEU A 601 -5.71 32.88 2.48
C LEU A 601 -6.35 33.79 3.55
N ASN A 602 -5.69 33.93 4.69
CA ASN A 602 -6.13 34.78 5.80
C ASN A 602 -5.72 36.26 5.67
N GLY A 603 -5.11 36.66 4.55
CA GLY A 603 -4.72 38.04 4.26
C GLY A 603 -3.43 38.51 4.96
N HIS A 604 -2.68 37.62 5.59
CA HIS A 604 -1.41 37.93 6.26
C HIS A 604 -0.22 37.81 5.29
N ILE A 605 -0.21 38.67 4.24
CA ILE A 605 0.72 38.51 3.12
C ILE A 605 2.19 38.69 3.55
N SER A 606 2.51 39.67 4.40
CA SER A 606 3.88 39.87 4.92
C SER A 606 4.38 38.67 5.69
N ALA A 607 3.52 38.02 6.47
CA ALA A 607 3.86 36.79 7.18
C ALA A 607 4.05 35.60 6.24
N ALA A 608 3.27 35.50 5.15
CA ALA A 608 3.46 34.47 4.13
C ALA A 608 4.82 34.60 3.43
N LEU A 609 5.22 35.83 3.05
CA LEU A 609 6.54 36.10 2.46
C LEU A 609 7.69 35.78 3.43
N SER A 610 7.59 36.19 4.70
CA SER A 610 8.62 35.84 5.69
C SER A 610 8.68 34.33 5.98
N THR A 611 7.56 33.63 5.93
CA THR A 611 7.52 32.17 6.08
C THR A 611 8.22 31.48 4.90
N PHE A 612 8.07 31.97 3.69
CA PHE A 612 8.82 31.50 2.53
C PHE A 612 10.35 31.70 2.68
N ASP A 613 10.76 32.87 3.19
CA ASP A 613 12.18 33.12 3.45
C ASP A 613 12.72 32.19 4.54
N ASN A 614 11.97 31.96 5.62
CA ASN A 614 12.32 31.02 6.68
C ASN A 614 12.47 29.57 6.17
N MET A 615 11.59 29.13 5.25
CA MET A 615 11.72 27.82 4.60
C MET A 615 13.07 27.68 3.86
N ARG A 616 13.48 28.73 3.13
CA ARG A 616 14.78 28.77 2.44
C ARG A 616 15.97 28.77 3.41
N LEU A 617 15.86 29.50 4.51
CA LEU A 617 16.87 29.52 5.58
C LEU A 617 16.98 28.14 6.27
N ALA A 618 15.89 27.36 6.33
CA ALA A 618 15.91 26.00 6.81
C ALA A 618 16.58 25.01 5.82
N GLY A 619 17.04 25.48 4.66
CA GLY A 619 17.75 24.67 3.66
C GLY A 619 16.85 23.84 2.74
N LEU A 620 15.56 24.15 2.69
CA LEU A 620 14.61 23.50 1.80
C LEU A 620 14.52 24.26 0.47
N GLU A 621 14.66 23.52 -0.64
CA GLU A 621 14.47 24.09 -1.99
C GLU A 621 12.98 24.19 -2.31
N PRO A 622 12.51 25.39 -2.77
CA PRO A 622 11.13 25.57 -3.19
C PRO A 622 10.75 24.68 -4.39
N ASP A 623 9.57 24.11 -4.36
CA ASP A 623 8.97 23.34 -5.46
C ASP A 623 7.90 24.14 -6.22
N SER A 624 7.29 23.53 -7.23
CA SER A 624 6.18 24.10 -8.03
C SER A 624 5.02 24.59 -7.13
N ILE A 625 4.67 23.81 -6.11
CA ILE A 625 3.56 24.12 -5.17
C ILE A 625 3.95 25.31 -4.26
N THR A 626 5.22 25.41 -3.87
CA THR A 626 5.71 26.56 -3.09
C THR A 626 5.54 27.85 -3.87
N PHE A 627 5.94 27.85 -5.16
CA PHE A 627 5.78 29.01 -6.02
C PHE A 627 4.31 29.34 -6.27
N LEU A 628 3.44 28.35 -6.44
CA LEU A 628 2.01 28.58 -6.56
C LEU A 628 1.43 29.27 -5.31
N SER A 629 1.84 28.83 -4.12
CA SER A 629 1.40 29.41 -2.84
C SER A 629 1.86 30.86 -2.68
N ILE A 630 3.12 31.17 -3.03
CA ILE A 630 3.66 32.52 -2.90
C ILE A 630 3.11 33.48 -3.97
N LEU A 631 2.89 33.00 -5.19
CA LEU A 631 2.25 33.78 -6.24
C LEU A 631 0.79 34.13 -5.91
N SER A 632 0.08 33.16 -5.30
CA SER A 632 -1.27 33.40 -4.77
C SER A 632 -1.25 34.46 -3.66
N ALA A 633 -0.25 34.42 -2.75
CA ALA A 633 -0.07 35.45 -1.72
C ALA A 633 0.18 36.85 -2.37
N CYS A 634 1.07 36.91 -3.34
CA CYS A 634 1.35 38.16 -4.08
C CYS A 634 0.09 38.68 -4.79
N SER A 635 -0.72 37.79 -5.41
CA SER A 635 -1.98 38.18 -6.03
C SER A 635 -2.96 38.77 -5.02
N GLN A 636 -3.10 38.17 -3.85
CA GLN A 636 -3.99 38.68 -2.81
C GLN A 636 -3.53 40.01 -2.22
N GLY A 637 -2.21 40.20 -2.14
CA GLY A 637 -1.59 41.46 -1.69
C GLY A 637 -1.44 42.52 -2.77
N SER A 638 -1.81 42.20 -4.03
CA SER A 638 -1.59 43.09 -5.19
C SER A 638 -0.12 43.51 -5.39
N LEU A 639 0.83 42.62 -5.02
CA LEU A 639 2.28 42.88 -5.06
C LEU A 639 2.86 42.48 -6.42
N VAL A 640 2.68 43.30 -7.44
CA VAL A 640 3.05 42.98 -8.85
C VAL A 640 4.53 42.68 -8.99
N ASP A 641 5.40 43.59 -8.47
CA ASP A 641 6.84 43.44 -8.64
C ASP A 641 7.38 42.19 -8.00
N PHE A 642 6.92 41.86 -6.79
CA PHE A 642 7.29 40.61 -6.10
C PHE A 642 6.80 39.38 -6.85
N GLY A 643 5.53 39.39 -7.29
CA GLY A 643 4.94 38.27 -8.03
C GLY A 643 5.67 38.00 -9.34
N MET A 644 5.95 39.03 -10.13
CA MET A 644 6.72 38.91 -11.37
C MET A 644 8.14 38.41 -11.13
N ASN A 645 8.81 38.91 -10.11
CA ASN A 645 10.15 38.44 -9.73
C ASN A 645 10.15 36.96 -9.35
N TYR A 646 9.22 36.50 -8.51
CA TYR A 646 9.09 35.10 -8.16
C TYR A 646 8.78 34.21 -9.37
N PHE A 647 7.87 34.67 -10.25
CA PHE A 647 7.52 33.96 -11.47
C PHE A 647 8.74 33.74 -12.39
N HIS A 648 9.53 34.79 -12.61
CA HIS A 648 10.75 34.68 -13.42
C HIS A 648 11.84 33.84 -12.73
N SER A 649 11.94 33.91 -11.42
CA SER A 649 12.92 33.12 -10.65
C SER A 649 12.67 31.61 -10.71
N MET A 650 11.44 31.17 -10.93
CA MET A 650 11.12 29.74 -11.10
C MET A 650 12.02 29.08 -12.13
N LYS A 651 12.08 29.65 -13.34
CA LYS A 651 12.90 29.08 -14.42
C LYS A 651 14.36 29.48 -14.30
N ALA A 652 14.66 30.76 -14.00
CA ALA A 652 16.02 31.28 -14.03
C ALA A 652 16.92 30.77 -12.88
N THR A 653 16.35 30.59 -11.69
CA THR A 653 17.12 30.26 -10.48
C THR A 653 16.89 28.81 -10.02
N HIS A 654 15.67 28.29 -10.12
CA HIS A 654 15.26 27.00 -9.57
C HIS A 654 15.05 25.93 -10.65
N ASN A 655 15.18 26.27 -11.94
CA ASN A 655 14.98 25.37 -13.08
C ASN A 655 13.60 24.66 -13.05
N ILE A 656 12.56 25.37 -12.58
CA ILE A 656 11.18 24.92 -12.53
C ILE A 656 10.43 25.57 -13.67
N GLU A 657 9.88 24.79 -14.60
CA GLU A 657 9.03 25.30 -15.67
C GLU A 657 7.66 25.70 -15.10
N PRO A 658 7.19 26.94 -15.33
CA PRO A 658 5.87 27.36 -14.87
C PRO A 658 4.75 26.54 -15.53
N GLU A 659 3.88 25.97 -14.71
CA GLU A 659 2.68 25.26 -15.13
C GLU A 659 1.48 26.21 -15.29
N LEU A 660 0.36 25.73 -15.85
CA LEU A 660 -0.83 26.53 -16.13
C LEU A 660 -1.37 27.28 -14.90
N ASP A 661 -1.35 26.67 -13.72
CA ASP A 661 -1.83 27.29 -12.47
C ASP A 661 -0.96 28.48 -12.01
N HIS A 662 0.33 28.49 -12.35
CA HIS A 662 1.21 29.65 -12.10
C HIS A 662 0.83 30.82 -13.00
N TYR A 663 0.53 30.56 -14.28
CA TYR A 663 0.00 31.58 -15.21
C TYR A 663 -1.34 32.11 -14.74
N VAL A 664 -2.26 31.26 -14.25
CA VAL A 664 -3.53 31.70 -13.65
C VAL A 664 -3.29 32.67 -12.50
N SER A 665 -2.32 32.37 -11.62
CA SER A 665 -2.00 33.24 -10.46
C SER A 665 -1.43 34.59 -10.87
N ILE A 666 -0.59 34.65 -11.91
CA ILE A 666 -0.06 35.91 -12.47
C ILE A 666 -1.15 36.71 -13.18
N VAL A 667 -2.02 36.04 -13.95
CA VAL A 667 -3.16 36.70 -14.59
C VAL A 667 -4.13 37.27 -13.56
N ASP A 668 -4.37 36.56 -12.44
CA ASP A 668 -5.17 37.07 -11.31
C ASP A 668 -4.49 38.30 -10.67
N LEU A 669 -3.17 38.25 -10.45
CA LEU A 669 -2.40 39.36 -9.90
C LEU A 669 -2.50 40.62 -10.77
N LEU A 670 -2.20 40.50 -12.06
CA LEU A 670 -2.25 41.64 -13.02
C LEU A 670 -3.69 42.14 -13.21
N GLY A 671 -4.63 41.18 -13.24
CA GLY A 671 -6.05 41.50 -13.35
C GLY A 671 -6.59 42.33 -12.19
N ARG A 672 -6.14 42.01 -10.94
CA ARG A 672 -6.52 42.79 -9.75
C ARG A 672 -6.02 44.22 -9.75
N VAL A 673 -4.83 44.45 -10.28
CA VAL A 673 -4.22 45.76 -10.35
C VAL A 673 -4.71 46.54 -11.59
N GLY A 674 -5.48 45.92 -12.47
CA GLY A 674 -6.01 46.55 -13.68
C GLY A 674 -5.05 46.57 -14.87
N GLN A 675 -3.95 45.85 -14.83
CA GLN A 675 -3.01 45.70 -15.95
C GLN A 675 -3.51 44.63 -16.93
N LEU A 676 -4.72 44.83 -17.48
CA LEU A 676 -5.44 43.82 -18.26
C LEU A 676 -4.74 43.45 -19.58
N GLU A 677 -4.10 44.45 -20.22
CA GLU A 677 -3.35 44.27 -21.46
C GLU A 677 -2.13 43.38 -21.25
N LYS A 678 -1.35 43.63 -20.20
CA LYS A 678 -0.24 42.77 -19.84
C LYS A 678 -0.67 41.36 -19.44
N ALA A 679 -1.81 41.23 -18.74
CA ALA A 679 -2.37 39.95 -18.41
C ALA A 679 -2.72 39.15 -19.69
N MET A 680 -3.26 39.80 -20.71
CA MET A 680 -3.56 39.19 -22.00
C MET A 680 -2.29 38.81 -22.77
N GLU A 681 -1.26 39.68 -22.77
CA GLU A 681 0.06 39.38 -23.37
C GLU A 681 0.68 38.09 -22.75
N ILE A 682 0.57 37.92 -21.45
CA ILE A 682 1.05 36.71 -20.78
C ILE A 682 0.26 35.48 -21.23
N VAL A 683 -1.07 35.58 -21.35
CA VAL A 683 -1.90 34.47 -21.84
C VAL A 683 -1.53 34.10 -23.28
N GLU A 684 -1.19 35.06 -24.12
CA GLU A 684 -0.82 34.81 -25.52
C GLU A 684 0.63 34.32 -25.70
N SER A 685 1.51 34.62 -24.73
CA SER A 685 2.93 34.24 -24.77
C SER A 685 3.24 32.91 -24.07
N MET A 686 2.27 32.31 -23.34
CA MET A 686 2.52 31.08 -22.61
C MET A 686 2.69 29.88 -23.56
N PRO A 687 3.50 28.84 -23.18
CA PRO A 687 3.78 27.67 -24.02
C PRO A 687 2.64 26.67 -24.08
N TYR A 688 1.54 26.91 -23.38
CA TYR A 688 0.37 26.04 -23.28
C TYR A 688 -0.84 26.69 -23.93
N GLU A 689 -1.79 25.86 -24.37
CA GLU A 689 -3.12 26.37 -24.75
C GLU A 689 -3.86 26.88 -23.51
N ALA A 690 -4.42 28.07 -23.59
CA ALA A 690 -5.17 28.64 -22.48
C ALA A 690 -6.42 27.85 -22.17
N ASP A 691 -6.63 27.51 -20.91
CA ASP A 691 -7.83 26.83 -20.45
C ASP A 691 -8.97 27.79 -20.08
N ALA A 692 -10.14 27.23 -19.82
CA ALA A 692 -11.32 27.99 -19.38
C ALA A 692 -11.08 28.74 -18.05
N LYS A 693 -10.20 28.24 -17.17
CA LYS A 693 -9.90 28.84 -15.86
C LYS A 693 -9.18 30.18 -16.01
N ILE A 694 -8.21 30.27 -16.92
CA ILE A 694 -7.49 31.53 -17.23
C ILE A 694 -8.46 32.59 -17.77
N TYR A 695 -9.27 32.22 -18.78
CA TYR A 695 -10.23 33.17 -19.36
C TYR A 695 -11.29 33.60 -18.33
N LYS A 696 -11.71 32.71 -17.45
CA LYS A 696 -12.64 33.05 -16.37
C LYS A 696 -12.03 34.07 -15.39
N THR A 697 -10.75 33.89 -15.06
CA THR A 697 -10.02 34.82 -14.17
C THR A 697 -9.88 36.20 -14.82
N LEU A 698 -9.51 36.24 -16.10
CA LEU A 698 -9.37 37.48 -16.83
C LEU A 698 -10.73 38.17 -17.03
N LEU A 699 -11.80 37.42 -17.27
CA LEU A 699 -13.16 37.97 -17.39
C LEU A 699 -13.66 38.61 -16.09
N LYS A 700 -13.30 37.98 -14.92
CA LYS A 700 -13.57 38.60 -13.61
C LYS A 700 -12.87 39.93 -13.45
N ALA A 701 -11.62 40.02 -13.87
CA ALA A 701 -10.85 41.28 -13.85
C ALA A 701 -11.43 42.34 -14.81
N CYS A 702 -11.85 41.95 -16.03
CA CYS A 702 -12.52 42.83 -16.97
C CYS A 702 -13.84 43.39 -16.41
N LYS A 703 -14.61 42.53 -15.72
CA LYS A 703 -15.84 42.97 -15.02
C LYS A 703 -15.51 44.00 -13.94
N PHE A 704 -14.47 43.77 -13.13
CA PHE A 704 -14.11 44.63 -12.02
C PHE A 704 -13.63 46.01 -12.47
N HIS A 705 -12.77 46.06 -13.49
CA HIS A 705 -12.22 47.31 -14.04
C HIS A 705 -13.09 47.91 -15.14
N GLY A 706 -14.20 47.29 -15.49
CA GLY A 706 -15.14 47.80 -16.49
C GLY A 706 -14.58 47.79 -17.91
N ASN A 707 -13.74 46.85 -18.32
CA ASN A 707 -13.29 46.77 -19.71
C ASN A 707 -14.19 45.84 -20.51
N MET A 708 -15.20 46.44 -21.20
CA MET A 708 -16.21 45.69 -21.95
C MET A 708 -15.63 44.99 -23.19
N GLN A 709 -14.73 45.70 -23.94
CA GLN A 709 -14.24 45.17 -25.20
C GLN A 709 -13.37 43.91 -25.01
N LEU A 710 -12.44 43.95 -24.07
CA LEU A 710 -11.62 42.80 -23.73
C LEU A 710 -12.49 41.69 -23.09
N GLY A 711 -13.48 42.09 -22.26
CA GLY A 711 -14.37 41.14 -21.61
C GLY A 711 -15.20 40.30 -22.59
N GLU A 712 -15.71 40.93 -23.68
CA GLU A 712 -16.42 40.24 -24.76
C GLU A 712 -15.53 39.20 -25.48
N ASP A 713 -14.28 39.58 -25.82
CA ASP A 713 -13.36 38.68 -26.51
C ASP A 713 -12.96 37.48 -25.62
N VAL A 714 -12.62 37.76 -24.37
CA VAL A 714 -12.25 36.75 -23.38
C VAL A 714 -13.44 35.78 -23.11
N ALA A 715 -14.67 36.32 -22.99
CA ALA A 715 -15.86 35.52 -22.81
C ALA A 715 -16.15 34.61 -24.01
N ARG A 716 -15.94 35.14 -25.25
CA ARG A 716 -16.08 34.36 -26.47
C ARG A 716 -15.11 33.18 -26.51
N ARG A 717 -13.81 33.42 -26.25
CA ARG A 717 -12.76 32.38 -26.20
C ARG A 717 -13.08 31.34 -25.12
N GLY A 718 -13.46 31.79 -23.93
CA GLY A 718 -13.82 30.88 -22.83
C GLY A 718 -15.05 29.98 -23.13
N LEU A 719 -16.09 30.53 -23.77
CA LEU A 719 -17.29 29.82 -24.20
C LEU A 719 -17.04 28.86 -25.38
N GLN A 720 -16.02 29.09 -26.20
CA GLN A 720 -15.57 28.11 -27.19
C GLN A 720 -14.96 26.87 -26.56
N LEU A 721 -14.20 27.05 -25.49
CA LEU A 721 -13.58 25.94 -24.76
C LEU A 721 -14.57 25.17 -23.88
N ASN A 722 -15.43 25.89 -23.17
CA ASN A 722 -16.47 25.28 -22.32
C ASN A 722 -17.84 25.98 -22.50
N PRO A 723 -18.65 25.53 -23.45
CA PRO A 723 -19.97 26.12 -23.73
C PRO A 723 -20.99 25.96 -22.60
N TYR A 724 -20.76 25.04 -21.64
CA TYR A 724 -21.69 24.73 -20.57
C TYR A 724 -21.33 25.34 -19.20
N ASP A 725 -20.22 26.12 -19.10
CA ASP A 725 -19.87 26.83 -17.86
C ASP A 725 -20.74 28.08 -17.70
N SER A 726 -21.70 28.01 -16.77
CA SER A 726 -22.60 29.09 -16.42
C SER A 726 -21.87 30.38 -15.99
N SER A 727 -20.65 30.30 -15.52
CA SER A 727 -19.89 31.43 -14.99
C SER A 727 -19.57 32.46 -16.08
N PHE A 728 -19.24 32.02 -17.30
CA PHE A 728 -18.97 32.97 -18.42
C PHE A 728 -20.19 33.79 -18.81
N TYR A 729 -21.37 33.13 -18.88
CA TYR A 729 -22.61 33.81 -19.20
C TYR A 729 -22.96 34.85 -18.12
N LEU A 730 -22.84 34.46 -16.85
CA LEU A 730 -23.18 35.34 -15.73
C LEU A 730 -22.21 36.52 -15.59
N LEU A 731 -20.91 36.27 -15.73
CA LEU A 731 -19.90 37.34 -15.66
C LEU A 731 -20.05 38.35 -16.82
N LEU A 732 -20.32 37.83 -18.04
CA LEU A 732 -20.53 38.69 -19.22
C LEU A 732 -21.86 39.47 -19.12
N ALA A 733 -22.93 38.85 -18.68
CA ALA A 733 -24.20 39.50 -18.43
C ALA A 733 -24.08 40.62 -17.38
N ASN A 734 -23.39 40.33 -16.27
CA ASN A 734 -23.12 41.35 -15.24
C ASN A 734 -22.21 42.49 -15.71
N LEU A 735 -21.25 42.21 -16.62
CA LEU A 735 -20.43 43.24 -17.26
C LEU A 735 -21.31 44.16 -18.10
N TYR A 736 -22.23 43.63 -18.89
CA TYR A 736 -23.19 44.41 -19.66
C TYR A 736 -24.15 45.25 -18.80
N ASP A 737 -24.66 44.67 -17.71
CA ASP A 737 -25.50 45.37 -16.75
C ASP A 737 -24.77 46.55 -16.12
N GLY A 738 -23.46 46.43 -15.81
CA GLY A 738 -22.62 47.54 -15.31
C GLY A 738 -22.43 48.70 -16.30
N TYR A 739 -22.66 48.45 -17.60
CA TYR A 739 -22.64 49.47 -18.66
C TYR A 739 -24.04 49.89 -19.11
N ASN A 740 -25.10 49.55 -18.39
CA ASN A 740 -26.50 49.77 -18.72
C ASN A 740 -26.92 49.16 -20.07
N ARG A 741 -26.19 48.17 -20.56
CA ARG A 741 -26.50 47.45 -21.80
C ARG A 741 -27.40 46.24 -21.50
N HIS A 742 -28.59 46.53 -20.97
CA HIS A 742 -29.56 45.52 -20.58
C HIS A 742 -30.06 44.64 -21.76
N ASP A 743 -30.00 45.17 -22.99
CA ASP A 743 -30.30 44.44 -24.23
C ASP A 743 -29.33 43.26 -24.45
N LEU A 744 -28.01 43.47 -24.24
CA LEU A 744 -26.99 42.44 -24.40
C LEU A 744 -26.97 41.48 -23.21
N SER A 745 -27.23 41.97 -22.02
CA SER A 745 -27.38 41.13 -20.82
C SER A 745 -28.54 40.15 -20.99
N ALA A 746 -29.69 40.60 -21.41
CA ALA A 746 -30.85 39.75 -21.67
C ALA A 746 -30.58 38.69 -22.75
N LYS A 747 -29.91 39.10 -23.87
CA LYS A 747 -29.49 38.13 -24.91
C LYS A 747 -28.54 37.07 -24.38
N THR A 748 -27.58 37.43 -23.55
CA THR A 748 -26.60 36.53 -22.98
C THR A 748 -27.28 35.53 -22.03
N ARG A 749 -28.22 36.01 -21.21
CA ARG A 749 -29.03 35.14 -20.32
C ARG A 749 -29.92 34.17 -21.07
N LYS A 750 -30.52 34.68 -22.20
CA LYS A 750 -31.34 33.81 -23.08
C LYS A 750 -30.46 32.74 -23.74
N LEU A 751 -29.29 33.08 -24.26
CA LEU A 751 -28.34 32.13 -24.83
C LEU A 751 -27.96 31.04 -23.84
N MET A 752 -27.78 31.39 -22.57
CA MET A 752 -27.54 30.44 -21.49
C MET A 752 -28.70 29.46 -21.32
N GLN A 753 -29.92 29.96 -21.33
CA GLN A 753 -31.16 29.15 -21.25
C GLN A 753 -31.34 28.25 -22.48
N ASP A 754 -31.16 28.80 -23.69
CA ASP A 754 -31.28 28.06 -24.96
C ASP A 754 -30.29 26.88 -25.04
N ARG A 755 -29.12 27.00 -24.39
CA ARG A 755 -28.11 25.92 -24.25
C ARG A 755 -28.37 24.96 -23.09
N GLY A 756 -29.48 25.13 -22.36
CA GLY A 756 -29.80 24.30 -21.20
C GLY A 756 -28.88 24.46 -19.99
N VAL A 757 -28.07 25.52 -19.97
CA VAL A 757 -27.12 25.76 -18.86
C VAL A 757 -27.87 26.36 -17.68
N ARG A 758 -27.85 25.67 -16.53
CA ARG A 758 -28.50 26.14 -15.30
C ARG A 758 -27.51 26.86 -14.40
N LYS A 759 -27.96 27.92 -13.74
CA LYS A 759 -27.20 28.57 -12.67
C LYS A 759 -27.09 27.66 -11.48
N SER A 760 -25.88 27.52 -10.91
CA SER A 760 -25.69 26.80 -9.67
C SER A 760 -26.44 27.48 -8.52
N THR A 761 -27.18 26.73 -7.72
CA THR A 761 -27.88 27.26 -6.57
C THR A 761 -26.89 27.75 -5.50
N SER A 762 -27.12 28.98 -5.00
CA SER A 762 -26.33 29.54 -3.92
C SER A 762 -26.72 28.86 -2.60
N GLN A 763 -25.74 28.26 -1.98
CA GLN A 763 -25.86 27.59 -0.68
C GLN A 763 -24.88 28.20 0.30
N SER A 764 -25.33 28.38 1.54
CA SER A 764 -24.50 28.79 2.65
C SER A 764 -24.82 27.93 3.85
N TRP A 765 -23.81 27.54 4.62
CA TRP A 765 -24.01 26.74 5.82
C TRP A 765 -23.11 27.20 6.95
N LEU A 766 -23.49 26.84 8.16
CA LEU A 766 -22.68 27.04 9.35
C LEU A 766 -22.84 25.87 10.33
N GLU A 767 -21.84 25.67 11.16
CA GLU A 767 -21.86 24.69 12.24
C GLU A 767 -22.44 25.32 13.51
N LEU A 768 -23.41 24.63 14.11
CA LEU A 768 -23.90 24.94 15.45
C LEU A 768 -24.07 23.65 16.25
N ARG A 769 -23.40 23.53 17.40
CA ARG A 769 -23.41 22.32 18.25
C ARG A 769 -23.13 21.03 17.48
N SER A 770 -22.07 21.04 16.69
CA SER A 770 -21.65 19.92 15.83
C SER A 770 -22.69 19.47 14.78
N LYS A 771 -23.65 20.33 14.45
CA LYS A 771 -24.62 20.12 13.37
C LYS A 771 -24.47 21.19 12.29
N ILE A 772 -24.57 20.78 11.04
CA ILE A 772 -24.57 21.67 9.87
C ILE A 772 -25.99 22.17 9.61
N HIS A 773 -26.15 23.47 9.56
CA HIS A 773 -27.38 24.12 9.14
C HIS A 773 -27.17 24.73 7.76
N LEU A 774 -27.86 24.16 6.75
CA LEU A 774 -27.76 24.55 5.35
C LEU A 774 -28.88 25.53 5.00
N PHE A 775 -28.53 26.62 4.30
CA PHE A 775 -29.46 27.62 3.79
C PHE A 775 -29.30 27.73 2.27
N VAL A 776 -30.40 27.71 1.57
CA VAL A 776 -30.47 27.90 0.12
C VAL A 776 -31.16 29.22 -0.17
N THR A 777 -30.72 29.94 -1.18
CA THR A 777 -31.34 31.22 -1.55
C THR A 777 -32.82 31.00 -1.88
N GLY A 778 -33.69 31.71 -1.18
CA GLY A 778 -35.14 31.65 -1.36
C GLY A 778 -35.84 30.48 -0.62
N ASP A 779 -35.12 29.61 0.05
CA ASP A 779 -35.70 28.51 0.84
C ASP A 779 -36.27 29.03 2.17
N ARG A 780 -37.47 28.57 2.51
CA ARG A 780 -38.15 28.86 3.78
C ARG A 780 -38.42 27.63 4.64
N SER A 781 -37.76 26.51 4.34
CA SER A 781 -38.04 25.23 5.00
C SER A 781 -37.41 25.09 6.36
N HIS A 782 -36.45 25.95 6.73
CA HIS A 782 -35.74 25.86 8.02
C HIS A 782 -36.71 26.08 9.20
N HIS A 783 -36.60 25.24 10.23
CA HIS A 783 -37.49 25.23 11.40
C HIS A 783 -37.53 26.55 12.19
N GLN A 784 -36.46 27.35 12.18
CA GLN A 784 -36.37 28.68 12.81
C GLN A 784 -36.47 29.84 11.81
N ILE A 785 -37.14 29.65 10.68
CA ILE A 785 -37.20 30.68 9.63
C ILE A 785 -37.82 31.99 10.11
N ASN A 786 -38.82 31.91 11.03
CA ASN A 786 -39.47 33.11 11.60
C ASN A 786 -38.51 33.95 12.44
N ASP A 787 -37.73 33.30 13.32
CA ASP A 787 -36.74 33.98 14.18
C ASP A 787 -35.63 34.61 13.32
N ILE A 788 -35.25 33.94 12.22
CA ILE A 788 -34.25 34.42 11.25
C ILE A 788 -34.79 35.67 10.55
N GLN A 789 -36.05 35.69 10.14
CA GLN A 789 -36.67 36.84 9.45
C GLN A 789 -36.83 38.01 10.40
N GLU A 790 -37.30 37.77 11.62
CA GLU A 790 -37.41 38.80 12.65
C GLU A 790 -36.03 39.45 12.91
N LYS A 791 -34.96 38.65 12.99
CA LYS A 791 -33.60 39.17 13.17
C LYS A 791 -33.13 39.99 11.98
N LEU A 792 -33.44 39.60 10.74
CA LEU A 792 -33.11 40.39 9.56
C LEU A 792 -33.87 41.71 9.51
N GLU A 793 -35.17 41.73 9.91
CA GLU A 793 -35.97 42.94 10.02
C GLU A 793 -35.42 43.90 11.09
N PHE A 794 -35.05 43.33 12.25
CA PHE A 794 -34.41 44.10 13.31
C PHE A 794 -33.10 44.76 12.83
N LEU A 795 -32.24 44.05 12.11
CA LEU A 795 -30.97 44.59 11.56
C LEU A 795 -31.25 45.71 10.57
N ARG A 796 -32.25 45.55 9.68
CA ARG A 796 -32.65 46.63 8.75
C ARG A 796 -33.15 47.88 9.46
N ALA A 797 -33.98 47.69 10.48
CA ALA A 797 -34.47 48.82 11.29
C ALA A 797 -33.31 49.55 12.00
N GLU A 798 -32.34 48.78 12.50
CA GLU A 798 -31.14 49.34 13.15
C GLU A 798 -30.22 50.10 12.14
N PHE A 799 -30.08 49.64 10.89
CA PHE A 799 -29.34 50.35 9.87
C PHE A 799 -29.99 51.70 9.55
N LYS A 800 -31.31 51.70 9.46
CA LYS A 800 -32.08 52.93 9.20
C LYS A 800 -31.99 53.89 10.36
N SER A 801 -32.08 53.46 11.62
CA SER A 801 -31.98 54.26 12.82
C SER A 801 -30.60 54.93 12.97
N ARG A 802 -29.53 54.25 12.51
CA ARG A 802 -28.14 54.76 12.57
C ARG A 802 -27.76 55.57 11.31
N GLY A 803 -28.67 55.78 10.35
CA GLY A 803 -28.45 56.58 9.17
C GLY A 803 -27.56 55.91 8.12
N PHE A 804 -27.42 54.59 8.14
CA PHE A 804 -26.68 53.89 7.10
C PHE A 804 -27.53 53.81 5.82
N LEU A 805 -26.96 54.27 4.69
CA LEU A 805 -27.58 54.15 3.38
C LEU A 805 -27.40 52.69 2.88
N TYR A 806 -28.43 51.91 3.04
CA TYR A 806 -28.48 50.52 2.54
C TYR A 806 -29.70 50.41 1.64
N HIS A 807 -29.46 50.21 0.33
CA HIS A 807 -30.49 49.92 -0.66
C HIS A 807 -30.51 48.44 -0.92
N GLU A 808 -31.58 47.79 -0.59
CA GLU A 808 -31.77 46.35 -0.81
C GLU A 808 -32.68 46.14 -2.03
N ASP A 809 -32.23 45.34 -3.01
CA ASP A 809 -33.11 44.83 -4.05
C ASP A 809 -34.08 43.80 -3.46
N GLU A 810 -35.34 43.81 -3.83
CA GLU A 810 -36.39 42.88 -3.34
C GLU A 810 -35.95 41.43 -3.43
N ASN A 811 -35.17 41.04 -4.44
CA ASN A 811 -34.66 39.70 -4.66
C ASN A 811 -33.49 39.28 -3.76
N SER A 812 -32.80 40.25 -3.15
CA SER A 812 -31.59 39.98 -2.34
C SER A 812 -31.87 39.70 -0.85
N SER A 813 -33.07 39.96 -0.40
CA SER A 813 -33.50 39.79 1.00
C SER A 813 -33.41 38.34 1.50
N HIS A 814 -33.45 37.37 0.59
CA HIS A 814 -33.43 35.94 0.87
C HIS A 814 -32.17 35.22 0.37
N HIS A 815 -31.06 35.95 0.23
CA HIS A 815 -29.79 35.31 -0.09
C HIS A 815 -29.32 34.40 1.05
N SER A 816 -28.74 33.23 0.69
CA SER A 816 -28.38 32.17 1.64
C SER A 816 -27.44 32.63 2.74
N GLU A 817 -26.51 33.57 2.44
CA GLU A 817 -25.56 34.11 3.41
C GLU A 817 -26.21 35.00 4.46
N LYS A 818 -27.24 35.79 4.08
CA LYS A 818 -28.00 36.61 5.03
C LYS A 818 -28.80 35.75 5.99
N LEU A 819 -29.42 34.67 5.48
CA LEU A 819 -30.17 33.69 6.30
C LEU A 819 -29.23 32.97 7.27
N ALA A 820 -28.08 32.48 6.78
CA ALA A 820 -27.07 31.83 7.60
C ALA A 820 -26.54 32.77 8.70
N LEU A 821 -26.25 34.03 8.37
CA LEU A 821 -25.79 35.04 9.31
C LEU A 821 -26.84 35.30 10.40
N ALA A 822 -28.07 35.55 10.00
CA ALA A 822 -29.15 35.84 10.97
C ALA A 822 -29.37 34.66 11.92
N PHE A 823 -29.35 33.43 11.41
CA PHE A 823 -29.40 32.23 12.23
C PHE A 823 -28.23 32.17 13.24
N GLY A 824 -27.02 32.45 12.81
CA GLY A 824 -25.85 32.52 13.70
C GLY A 824 -26.01 33.57 14.79
N LEU A 825 -26.51 34.77 14.45
CA LEU A 825 -26.74 35.86 15.40
C LEU A 825 -27.88 35.59 16.40
N VAL A 826 -28.82 34.73 16.04
CA VAL A 826 -29.93 34.31 16.98
C VAL A 826 -29.43 33.27 17.97
N ASN A 827 -28.59 32.33 17.53
CA ASN A 827 -28.27 31.11 18.29
C ASN A 827 -26.91 31.12 18.98
N MET A 828 -26.00 32.02 18.58
CA MET A 828 -24.65 32.09 19.15
C MET A 828 -24.50 33.23 20.16
N PRO A 829 -23.68 33.06 21.22
CA PRO A 829 -23.42 34.12 22.17
C PRO A 829 -22.69 35.31 21.54
N PRO A 830 -22.83 36.55 22.05
CA PRO A 830 -22.22 37.75 21.46
C PRO A 830 -20.69 37.73 21.33
N THR A 831 -20.00 36.90 22.10
CA THR A 831 -18.54 36.74 22.06
C THR A 831 -18.07 35.66 21.07
N ALA A 832 -18.99 34.92 20.45
CA ALA A 832 -18.63 33.86 19.48
C ALA A 832 -18.32 34.44 18.11
N VAL A 833 -17.49 33.72 17.35
CA VAL A 833 -17.21 34.02 15.97
C VAL A 833 -18.21 33.27 15.08
N VAL A 834 -18.98 34.00 14.27
CA VAL A 834 -19.92 33.38 13.32
C VAL A 834 -19.16 32.98 12.06
N ARG A 835 -19.09 31.66 11.77
CA ARG A 835 -18.40 31.15 10.59
C ARG A 835 -19.41 30.63 9.57
N ILE A 836 -19.41 31.22 8.38
CA ILE A 836 -20.32 30.89 7.28
C ILE A 836 -19.49 30.33 6.14
N MET A 837 -19.86 29.18 5.65
CA MET A 837 -19.32 28.57 4.45
C MET A 837 -20.26 28.79 3.28
N LYS A 838 -19.73 29.01 2.06
CA LYS A 838 -20.49 29.28 0.85
C LYS A 838 -19.88 28.57 -0.36
N ASN A 839 -20.74 27.99 -1.19
CA ASN A 839 -20.31 27.26 -2.37
C ASN A 839 -19.89 28.13 -3.58
N ILE A 840 -20.31 29.39 -3.60
CA ILE A 840 -19.97 30.36 -4.67
C ILE A 840 -19.46 31.65 -4.03
N SER A 841 -18.86 32.54 -4.84
CA SER A 841 -18.38 33.84 -4.32
C SER A 841 -19.51 34.69 -3.76
N ILE A 842 -19.21 35.42 -2.68
CA ILE A 842 -20.17 36.36 -2.06
C ILE A 842 -20.45 37.52 -3.02
N CYS A 843 -21.71 37.96 -3.12
CA CYS A 843 -22.05 39.12 -3.89
C CYS A 843 -21.77 40.41 -3.13
N ARG A 844 -21.52 41.50 -3.85
CA ARG A 844 -21.18 42.80 -3.27
C ARG A 844 -22.21 43.26 -2.25
N GLU A 845 -23.48 43.10 -2.54
CA GLU A 845 -24.58 43.52 -1.68
C GLU A 845 -24.59 42.76 -0.33
N CYS A 846 -24.39 41.41 -0.35
CA CYS A 846 -24.24 40.64 0.87
C CYS A 846 -22.97 40.96 1.63
N HIS A 847 -21.88 41.25 0.94
CA HIS A 847 -20.64 41.71 1.51
C HIS A 847 -20.83 43.03 2.28
N ASP A 848 -21.48 44.03 1.65
CA ASP A 848 -21.78 45.31 2.26
C ASP A 848 -22.77 45.18 3.42
N PHE A 849 -23.75 44.30 3.30
CA PHE A 849 -24.67 43.96 4.40
C PHE A 849 -23.92 43.44 5.63
N ILE A 850 -22.99 42.48 5.45
CA ILE A 850 -22.22 41.91 6.56
C ILE A 850 -21.30 42.95 7.18
N LEU A 851 -20.70 43.85 6.38
CA LEU A 851 -19.93 45.01 6.88
C LEU A 851 -20.78 45.89 7.81
N LEU A 852 -22.01 46.20 7.43
CA LEU A 852 -22.91 47.01 8.23
C LEU A 852 -23.34 46.25 9.51
N VAL A 853 -23.57 44.94 9.41
CA VAL A 853 -23.89 44.14 10.60
C VAL A 853 -22.77 44.23 11.64
N THR A 854 -21.50 44.16 11.24
CA THR A 854 -20.36 44.25 12.18
C THR A 854 -20.14 45.65 12.76
N LYS A 855 -20.82 46.68 12.27
CA LYS A 855 -20.89 48.01 12.91
C LYS A 855 -21.99 48.09 13.96
N VAL A 856 -23.03 47.22 13.87
CA VAL A 856 -24.15 47.17 14.76
C VAL A 856 -23.93 46.17 15.89
N VAL A 857 -23.34 45.02 15.55
CA VAL A 857 -23.13 43.92 16.48
C VAL A 857 -21.62 43.73 16.65
N GLU A 858 -21.11 43.79 17.90
CA GLU A 858 -19.68 43.60 18.20
C GLU A 858 -19.28 42.12 18.10
N MET A 859 -19.54 41.52 16.94
CA MET A 859 -19.16 40.11 16.66
C MET A 859 -18.22 40.06 15.46
N GLU A 860 -17.29 39.15 15.52
CA GLU A 860 -16.45 38.78 14.37
C GLU A 860 -17.20 37.78 13.50
N ILE A 861 -17.30 38.09 12.20
CA ILE A 861 -17.95 37.22 11.21
C ILE A 861 -16.91 36.79 10.19
N ILE A 862 -16.80 35.49 9.99
CA ILE A 862 -15.91 34.90 9.00
C ILE A 862 -16.77 34.24 7.91
N VAL A 863 -16.58 34.66 6.66
CA VAL A 863 -17.23 34.04 5.52
C VAL A 863 -16.17 33.45 4.61
N ARG A 864 -16.20 32.12 4.44
CA ARG A 864 -15.38 31.44 3.46
C ARG A 864 -16.24 31.20 2.21
N ASP A 865 -15.90 31.83 1.12
CA ASP A 865 -16.53 31.58 -0.17
C ASP A 865 -15.67 30.65 -1.05
N GLY A 866 -16.11 30.34 -2.25
CA GLY A 866 -15.40 29.45 -3.16
C GLY A 866 -13.99 29.90 -3.55
N SER A 867 -13.59 31.14 -3.22
CA SER A 867 -12.31 31.73 -3.63
C SER A 867 -11.48 32.30 -2.48
N ARG A 868 -12.10 32.68 -1.36
CA ARG A 868 -11.45 33.48 -0.30
C ARG A 868 -12.04 33.27 1.09
N LEU A 869 -11.29 33.78 2.08
CA LEU A 869 -11.77 33.97 3.44
C LEU A 869 -11.95 35.48 3.69
N HIS A 870 -13.16 35.88 4.04
CA HIS A 870 -13.53 37.23 4.42
C HIS A 870 -13.68 37.31 5.93
N VAL A 871 -12.82 38.06 6.59
CA VAL A 871 -12.91 38.33 8.03
C VAL A 871 -13.48 39.72 8.21
N PHE A 872 -14.72 39.77 8.70
CA PHE A 872 -15.44 41.02 8.97
C PHE A 872 -15.35 41.36 10.44
N LYS A 873 -14.88 42.55 10.74
CA LYS A 873 -14.75 43.05 12.10
C LYS A 873 -14.81 44.57 12.12
N ASN A 874 -15.61 45.14 13.00
CA ASN A 874 -15.74 46.61 13.23
C ASN A 874 -15.99 47.39 11.91
N GLY A 875 -16.79 46.86 11.01
CA GLY A 875 -17.12 47.51 9.76
C GLY A 875 -16.01 47.49 8.71
N SER A 876 -15.01 46.64 8.88
CA SER A 876 -13.93 46.39 7.90
C SER A 876 -13.89 44.93 7.48
N CYS A 877 -13.37 44.64 6.31
CA CYS A 877 -13.15 43.29 5.81
C CYS A 877 -11.70 43.11 5.37
N SER A 878 -11.16 41.90 5.57
CA SER A 878 -9.80 41.53 5.16
C SER A 878 -9.57 41.53 3.66
N CYS A 879 -10.63 41.58 2.81
CA CYS A 879 -10.53 41.42 1.35
C CYS A 879 -10.25 42.72 0.56
N SER A 880 -10.11 43.86 1.20
CA SER A 880 -9.89 45.17 0.57
C SER A 880 -10.87 45.54 -0.57
N HIS A 881 -12.12 45.10 -0.45
CA HIS A 881 -13.26 45.34 -1.38
C HIS A 881 -13.12 44.74 -2.80
N PHE A 882 -12.21 43.86 -3.05
CA PHE A 882 -12.16 43.13 -4.32
C PHE A 882 -13.07 41.89 -4.26
N SER A 883 -14.37 42.10 -4.43
CA SER A 883 -15.38 41.03 -4.45
C SER A 883 -16.21 41.02 -5.72
#